data_f72926bf1999fcc5d5b2b1d6fcaca6e8
#
_entry.id   f72926bf1999fcc5d5b2b1d6fcaca6e8
#
_cell.length_a   1.000
_cell.length_b   1.000
_cell.length_c   1.000
_cell.angle_alpha   90.00
_cell.angle_beta   90.00
_cell.angle_gamma   90.00
#
_symmetry.space_group_name_H-M   'P 1'
#
loop_
_entity.id
_entity.type
_entity.pdbx_description
1 polymer ?
#
loop_
_entity_poly.entity_id
_entity_poly.type
_entity_poly.pdbx_seq_one_letter_code
_entity_poly.pdbx_strand_id
1 'polypeptide(L)'
;MLDRLLADVRAHQSRVLVLRGEAGIGKTALMEYLAGSSSSSGCHVVRAAGVESEMEVAFAGLHQLCAPLLGSLGRLPSPQREAMNRALGLTTGEAPDRFLVGLAVLGLLAEVAEEAPLACLVDDAQWLDRTSAQTLAFVARRLLAESIAVVLASREPGEDQDWTGIAELAVVGLRDADARALLDSVLPGRLDDRVRDQMVAETRGNPLALMELPRNLTSAELAGGFGPPNVRPLASRIEESFRRQLESLPTETQRLLLTAAAEPVGDAALLWRAAQRLDIGVDAADPAEAAGLITFGPRVRFRHPLVRAAAYRAAASHDRRTVHRALAESTDPEADPDRRTWHRAHAATGPDEEVATELERSAGRAQSRGGVAAAGAFLERAAELTPDPGNRARRALDAAHAKLQAGAFDSALALLAAAEEGPDDALRRAQIDVVRAQLAFASSLGGAAAPLLLAAAQRLEPLDIAFARATYLQAMAAAMYAGRLARGGLQEIALAARQAAHAPSPVKGDLLLDCLAVRFTEGYAAAMPLLKSTVRAFCAEDDAGGTNGRWLWFATAIAADLWDDEGWHIIATRHVQYARDSGALSELLFALRSRVFVHLFAGELATAAALVEEAGVLTEVTGSKNPLYHTVGQAASRGHEGNAEAAIAESAAEVRARGDDGGLSVTQWAAAFLYNGLGRYEDALAAAQQAGEFQLGLANWGLAELVEAGVRSGRRELAVVAVDQLADTTCASGTDWALGVLARARALVTDGDAAEPLYREAIERLDRTRVRMELGRAHLLYGEWLRRQQRADAREHLRTAHDMFGRFGAMAFAERARRELQATGEKVRKRSLDTRDVLTAQEAQVARLAAGGHTNPEIGAQLFISARTVEYHLTKVYTKLGVGSRRELKRSVSRLPLLNASAPR
;
A
#
# COMPACT_ATOMS: atom_id res chain seq x y z
N MET A 1 20.04 -25.01 4.41
CA MET A 1 19.09 -24.04 3.84
C MET A 1 19.84 -22.80 3.38
N LEU A 2 20.65 -22.17 4.21
CA LEU A 2 21.44 -20.98 3.85
C LEU A 2 22.39 -21.21 2.67
N ASP A 3 23.11 -22.34 2.65
CA ASP A 3 23.99 -22.69 1.51
C ASP A 3 23.25 -22.86 0.20
N ARG A 4 22.02 -23.41 0.26
CA ARG A 4 21.14 -23.55 -0.90
C ARG A 4 20.65 -22.17 -1.38
N LEU A 5 20.35 -21.28 -0.45
CA LEU A 5 19.98 -19.89 -0.78
C LEU A 5 21.11 -19.20 -1.55
N LEU A 6 22.37 -19.34 -1.10
CA LEU A 6 23.53 -18.80 -1.83
C LEU A 6 23.74 -19.47 -3.19
N ALA A 7 23.52 -20.78 -3.30
CA ALA A 7 23.60 -21.49 -4.57
C ALA A 7 22.55 -20.99 -5.57
N ASP A 8 21.31 -20.76 -5.13
CA ASP A 8 20.23 -20.22 -5.96
C ASP A 8 20.56 -18.81 -6.47
N VAL A 9 21.07 -17.94 -5.58
CA VAL A 9 21.44 -16.55 -5.93
C VAL A 9 22.57 -16.53 -6.96
N ARG A 10 23.55 -17.42 -6.84
CA ARG A 10 24.63 -17.61 -7.84
C ARG A 10 24.13 -18.18 -9.17
N ALA A 11 22.98 -18.87 -9.14
CA ALA A 11 22.28 -19.35 -10.33
C ALA A 11 21.29 -18.31 -10.90
N HIS A 12 21.47 -17.03 -10.57
CA HIS A 12 20.62 -15.92 -10.99
C HIS A 12 19.15 -16.01 -10.54
N GLN A 13 18.91 -16.56 -9.35
CA GLN A 13 17.59 -16.58 -8.71
C GLN A 13 17.67 -15.83 -7.39
N SER A 14 16.95 -14.71 -7.28
CA SER A 14 16.88 -13.98 -6.02
C SER A 14 16.16 -14.81 -4.95
N ARG A 15 16.56 -14.64 -3.70
CA ARG A 15 15.96 -15.31 -2.54
C ARG A 15 15.80 -14.37 -1.38
N VAL A 16 14.67 -14.48 -0.71
CA VAL A 16 14.40 -13.73 0.52
C VAL A 16 14.06 -14.70 1.62
N LEU A 17 14.62 -14.48 2.81
CA LEU A 17 14.44 -15.35 3.98
C LEU A 17 14.37 -14.51 5.26
N VAL A 18 13.40 -14.80 6.12
CA VAL A 18 13.32 -14.25 7.47
C VAL A 18 13.75 -15.32 8.48
N LEU A 19 14.76 -15.03 9.28
CA LEU A 19 15.18 -15.85 10.41
C LEU A 19 14.41 -15.43 11.65
N ARG A 20 13.50 -16.25 12.16
CA ARG A 20 12.71 -15.96 13.36
C ARG A 20 13.18 -16.81 14.54
N GLY A 21 13.18 -16.25 15.73
CA GLY A 21 13.46 -17.01 16.96
C GLY A 21 13.73 -16.11 18.16
N GLU A 22 13.79 -16.71 19.33
CA GLU A 22 14.01 -16.01 20.60
C GLU A 22 15.33 -15.21 20.63
N ALA A 23 15.42 -14.25 21.56
CA ALA A 23 16.66 -13.51 21.82
C ALA A 23 17.79 -14.48 22.22
N GLY A 24 18.99 -14.32 21.61
CA GLY A 24 20.13 -15.17 21.94
C GLY A 24 20.14 -16.56 21.32
N ILE A 25 19.16 -16.92 20.48
CA ILE A 25 19.04 -18.24 19.86
C ILE A 25 20.08 -18.53 18.76
N GLY A 26 20.86 -17.52 18.36
CA GLY A 26 21.93 -17.69 17.39
C GLY A 26 21.64 -17.10 15.99
N LYS A 27 20.62 -16.25 15.82
CA LYS A 27 20.31 -15.59 14.53
C LYS A 27 21.50 -14.82 13.98
N THR A 28 22.13 -13.98 14.79
CA THR A 28 23.32 -13.20 14.42
C THR A 28 24.49 -14.11 14.02
N ALA A 29 24.69 -15.24 14.69
CA ALA A 29 25.72 -16.20 14.31
C ALA A 29 25.46 -16.83 12.93
N LEU A 30 24.20 -17.11 12.59
CA LEU A 30 23.80 -17.55 11.25
C LEU A 30 24.01 -16.46 10.19
N MET A 31 23.76 -15.19 10.55
CA MET A 31 24.03 -14.05 9.67
C MET A 31 25.54 -13.89 9.41
N GLU A 32 26.38 -14.03 10.43
CA GLU A 32 27.85 -14.00 10.28
C GLU A 32 28.37 -15.17 9.45
N TYR A 33 27.84 -16.39 9.66
CA TYR A 33 28.13 -17.54 8.81
C TYR A 33 27.79 -17.25 7.34
N LEU A 34 26.60 -16.71 7.11
CA LEU A 34 26.14 -16.40 5.75
C LEU A 34 27.02 -15.31 5.11
N ALA A 35 27.43 -14.30 5.88
CA ALA A 35 28.32 -13.25 5.39
C ALA A 35 29.70 -13.77 4.99
N GLY A 36 30.28 -14.63 5.83
CA GLY A 36 31.56 -15.29 5.55
C GLY A 36 31.48 -16.19 4.31
N SER A 37 30.41 -17.00 4.20
CA SER A 37 30.15 -17.87 3.06
C SER A 37 29.89 -17.08 1.78
N SER A 38 29.16 -15.97 1.84
CA SER A 38 28.91 -15.07 0.70
C SER A 38 30.20 -14.44 0.19
N SER A 39 31.00 -13.85 1.08
CA SER A 39 32.28 -13.22 0.71
C SER A 39 33.26 -14.22 0.10
N SER A 40 33.38 -15.41 0.68
CA SER A 40 34.25 -16.46 0.12
C SER A 40 33.76 -17.02 -1.22
N SER A 41 32.48 -16.83 -1.54
CA SER A 41 31.84 -17.24 -2.79
C SER A 41 31.83 -16.16 -3.86
N GLY A 42 32.47 -15.01 -3.63
CA GLY A 42 32.51 -13.87 -4.55
C GLY A 42 31.24 -13.05 -4.63
N CYS A 43 30.37 -13.13 -3.61
CA CYS A 43 29.21 -12.27 -3.50
C CYS A 43 29.57 -10.96 -2.78
N HIS A 44 29.05 -9.83 -3.23
CA HIS A 44 29.06 -8.61 -2.46
C HIS A 44 28.15 -8.75 -1.23
N VAL A 45 28.60 -8.25 -0.08
CA VAL A 45 27.83 -8.30 1.17
C VAL A 45 27.59 -6.90 1.68
N VAL A 46 26.33 -6.53 1.85
CA VAL A 46 25.91 -5.30 2.52
C VAL A 46 25.11 -5.65 3.77
N ARG A 47 25.27 -4.85 4.80
CA ARG A 47 24.70 -5.12 6.12
C ARG A 47 23.99 -3.90 6.68
N ALA A 48 22.88 -4.15 7.37
CA ALA A 48 22.24 -3.20 8.25
C ALA A 48 21.84 -3.91 9.55
N ALA A 49 21.68 -3.15 10.60
CA ALA A 49 21.14 -3.66 11.86
C ALA A 49 20.10 -2.68 12.39
N GLY A 50 18.93 -3.21 12.75
CA GLY A 50 17.93 -2.42 13.43
C GLY A 50 18.42 -2.01 14.82
N VAL A 51 18.14 -0.76 15.20
CA VAL A 51 18.54 -0.20 16.49
C VAL A 51 17.33 0.46 17.13
N GLU A 52 16.98 0.05 18.35
CA GLU A 52 15.78 0.52 19.07
C GLU A 52 15.67 2.05 19.10
N SER A 53 16.78 2.77 19.26
CA SER A 53 16.84 4.23 19.28
C SER A 53 16.75 4.90 17.89
N GLU A 54 16.88 4.14 16.81
CA GLU A 54 16.76 4.65 15.42
C GLU A 54 15.38 4.38 14.82
N MET A 55 14.48 3.68 15.52
CA MET A 55 13.12 3.38 15.01
C MET A 55 12.34 4.65 14.64
N GLU A 56 12.70 5.78 15.21
CA GLU A 56 12.10 7.09 14.94
C GLU A 56 12.83 7.89 13.85
N VAL A 57 13.98 7.43 13.35
CA VAL A 57 14.76 8.11 12.32
C VAL A 57 14.42 7.53 10.95
N ALA A 58 13.70 8.30 10.14
CA ALA A 58 13.27 7.83 8.82
C ALA A 58 14.45 7.40 7.95
N PHE A 59 14.34 6.22 7.34
CA PHE A 59 15.32 5.63 6.45
C PHE A 59 16.70 5.32 7.08
N ALA A 60 16.82 5.28 8.41
CA ALA A 60 18.09 4.99 9.07
C ALA A 60 18.63 3.60 8.68
N GLY A 61 17.79 2.56 8.76
CA GLY A 61 18.17 1.21 8.34
C GLY A 61 18.49 1.12 6.85
N LEU A 62 17.72 1.82 6.02
CA LEU A 62 17.96 1.86 4.58
C LEU A 62 19.25 2.59 4.23
N HIS A 63 19.55 3.68 4.93
CA HIS A 63 20.82 4.39 4.77
C HIS A 63 22.02 3.49 5.10
N GLN A 64 21.95 2.74 6.21
CA GLN A 64 23.00 1.78 6.54
C GLN A 64 23.23 0.75 5.43
N LEU A 65 22.15 0.19 4.87
CA LEU A 65 22.22 -0.83 3.83
C LEU A 65 22.76 -0.29 2.51
N CYS A 66 22.28 0.89 2.10
CA CYS A 66 22.55 1.48 0.78
C CYS A 66 23.83 2.34 0.74
N ALA A 67 24.34 2.85 1.88
CA ALA A 67 25.51 3.72 1.91
C ALA A 67 26.75 3.19 1.13
N PRO A 68 27.09 1.89 1.21
CA PRO A 68 28.19 1.33 0.41
C PRO A 68 27.94 1.33 -1.09
N LEU A 69 26.66 1.46 -1.52
CA LEU A 69 26.22 1.30 -2.91
C LEU A 69 25.94 2.63 -3.60
N LEU A 70 26.02 3.76 -2.89
CA LEU A 70 25.64 5.09 -3.40
C LEU A 70 26.44 5.52 -4.65
N GLY A 71 27.62 4.95 -4.86
CA GLY A 71 28.40 5.18 -6.08
C GLY A 71 27.68 4.75 -7.37
N SER A 72 26.73 3.83 -7.28
CA SER A 72 25.94 3.33 -8.42
C SER A 72 24.64 4.10 -8.67
N LEU A 73 24.28 5.10 -7.82
CA LEU A 73 23.08 5.92 -8.00
C LEU A 73 22.98 6.62 -9.35
N GLY A 74 24.11 6.96 -9.96
CA GLY A 74 24.16 7.60 -11.28
C GLY A 74 23.57 6.77 -12.40
N ARG A 75 23.45 5.46 -12.22
CA ARG A 75 22.90 4.51 -13.21
C ARG A 75 21.37 4.44 -13.18
N LEU A 76 20.73 4.92 -12.09
CA LEU A 76 19.28 4.91 -11.94
C LEU A 76 18.61 5.99 -12.83
N PRO A 77 17.35 5.74 -13.27
CA PRO A 77 16.51 6.76 -13.87
C PRO A 77 16.40 8.01 -12.99
N SER A 78 16.35 9.21 -13.60
CA SER A 78 16.35 10.48 -12.86
C SER A 78 15.31 10.56 -11.73
N PRO A 79 14.04 10.15 -11.92
CA PRO A 79 13.06 10.22 -10.84
C PRO A 79 13.43 9.33 -9.64
N GLN A 80 13.94 8.12 -9.88
CA GLN A 80 14.38 7.19 -8.83
C GLN A 80 15.60 7.72 -8.08
N ARG A 81 16.59 8.24 -8.83
CA ARG A 81 17.80 8.87 -8.26
C ARG A 81 17.46 10.06 -7.38
N GLU A 82 16.56 10.93 -7.84
CA GLU A 82 16.12 12.09 -7.07
C GLU A 82 15.37 11.67 -5.80
N ALA A 83 14.47 10.71 -5.90
CA ALA A 83 13.76 10.18 -4.74
C ALA A 83 14.71 9.59 -3.70
N MET A 84 15.71 8.81 -4.14
CA MET A 84 16.72 8.25 -3.25
C MET A 84 17.58 9.32 -2.60
N ASN A 85 18.05 10.32 -3.36
CA ASN A 85 18.82 11.44 -2.83
C ASN A 85 18.04 12.22 -1.76
N ARG A 86 16.73 12.45 -1.96
CA ARG A 86 15.87 13.13 -0.98
C ARG A 86 15.61 12.25 0.25
N ALA A 87 15.33 10.96 0.06
CA ALA A 87 15.09 10.03 1.17
C ALA A 87 16.31 9.92 2.10
N LEU A 88 17.50 9.88 1.54
CA LEU A 88 18.76 9.83 2.28
C LEU A 88 19.28 11.21 2.74
N GLY A 89 18.53 12.29 2.48
CA GLY A 89 18.90 13.65 2.88
C GLY A 89 20.08 14.25 2.13
N LEU A 90 20.45 13.70 0.96
CA LEU A 90 21.53 14.19 0.12
C LEU A 90 21.13 15.43 -0.71
N THR A 91 19.83 15.66 -0.89
CA THR A 91 19.25 16.84 -1.54
C THR A 91 17.99 17.30 -0.81
N THR A 92 17.68 18.59 -0.89
CA THR A 92 16.46 19.19 -0.34
C THR A 92 15.36 19.18 -1.40
N GLY A 93 14.06 19.15 -0.99
CA GLY A 93 12.90 19.17 -1.88
C GLY A 93 11.63 18.65 -1.21
N GLU A 94 10.57 18.50 -1.99
CA GLU A 94 9.34 17.85 -1.51
C GLU A 94 9.61 16.39 -1.14
N ALA A 95 8.80 15.86 -0.21
CA ALA A 95 8.92 14.49 0.26
C ALA A 95 8.89 13.50 -0.90
N PRO A 96 9.89 12.62 -1.06
CA PRO A 96 9.84 11.61 -2.09
C PRO A 96 8.74 10.60 -1.76
N ASP A 97 8.04 10.15 -2.78
CA ASP A 97 7.11 9.03 -2.60
C ASP A 97 7.86 7.78 -2.11
N ARG A 98 7.33 7.13 -1.08
CA ARG A 98 7.96 5.96 -0.44
C ARG A 98 8.21 4.81 -1.41
N PHE A 99 7.40 4.71 -2.45
CA PHE A 99 7.46 3.63 -3.42
C PHE A 99 8.43 3.92 -4.55
N LEU A 100 8.58 5.20 -4.90
CA LEU A 100 9.65 5.61 -5.79
C LEU A 100 11.01 5.38 -5.11
N VAL A 101 11.09 5.58 -3.78
CA VAL A 101 12.25 5.16 -2.97
C VAL A 101 12.42 3.64 -3.02
N GLY A 102 11.33 2.88 -2.84
CA GLY A 102 11.38 1.41 -2.94
C GLY A 102 11.86 0.92 -4.31
N LEU A 103 11.39 1.54 -5.39
CA LEU A 103 11.89 1.27 -6.75
C LEU A 103 13.35 1.68 -6.93
N ALA A 104 13.74 2.81 -6.36
CA ALA A 104 15.13 3.26 -6.40
C ALA A 104 16.05 2.28 -5.69
N VAL A 105 15.64 1.74 -4.53
CA VAL A 105 16.38 0.71 -3.81
C VAL A 105 16.43 -0.59 -4.61
N LEU A 106 15.31 -1.06 -5.13
CA LEU A 106 15.27 -2.25 -5.99
C LEU A 106 16.20 -2.09 -7.21
N GLY A 107 16.11 -0.93 -7.88
CA GLY A 107 16.99 -0.61 -9.01
C GLY A 107 18.46 -0.56 -8.61
N LEU A 108 18.80 0.10 -7.50
CA LEU A 108 20.17 0.20 -6.99
C LEU A 108 20.78 -1.17 -6.68
N LEU A 109 20.01 -2.01 -5.96
CA LEU A 109 20.45 -3.37 -5.64
C LEU A 109 20.61 -4.23 -6.89
N ALA A 110 19.70 -4.10 -7.86
CA ALA A 110 19.79 -4.81 -9.13
C ALA A 110 20.99 -4.39 -9.97
N GLU A 111 21.29 -3.08 -10.07
CA GLU A 111 22.47 -2.54 -10.77
C GLU A 111 23.79 -3.06 -10.18
N VAL A 112 23.88 -3.11 -8.84
CA VAL A 112 25.06 -3.65 -8.17
C VAL A 112 25.17 -5.16 -8.36
N ALA A 113 24.03 -5.86 -8.36
CA ALA A 113 24.00 -7.32 -8.56
C ALA A 113 24.32 -7.74 -9.99
N GLU A 114 24.35 -6.82 -10.97
CA GLU A 114 24.86 -7.11 -12.31
C GLU A 114 26.39 -7.35 -12.33
N GLU A 115 27.15 -6.70 -11.44
CA GLU A 115 28.60 -6.85 -11.35
C GLU A 115 29.00 -8.13 -10.60
N ALA A 116 28.31 -8.44 -9.49
CA ALA A 116 28.48 -9.68 -8.71
C ALA A 116 27.23 -9.95 -7.87
N PRO A 117 26.86 -11.22 -7.59
CA PRO A 117 25.72 -11.55 -6.74
C PRO A 117 25.81 -10.80 -5.41
N LEU A 118 24.65 -10.31 -4.91
CA LEU A 118 24.56 -9.44 -3.75
C LEU A 118 23.86 -10.13 -2.58
N ALA A 119 24.43 -10.05 -1.39
CA ALA A 119 23.83 -10.50 -0.15
C ALA A 119 23.52 -9.29 0.77
N CYS A 120 22.24 -9.01 0.98
CA CYS A 120 21.74 -7.98 1.87
C CYS A 120 21.34 -8.64 3.20
N LEU A 121 22.07 -8.35 4.27
CA LEU A 121 21.89 -8.95 5.58
C LEU A 121 21.39 -7.89 6.56
N VAL A 122 20.20 -8.09 7.13
CA VAL A 122 19.58 -7.16 8.08
C VAL A 122 19.37 -7.87 9.41
N ASP A 123 20.15 -7.52 10.41
CA ASP A 123 20.00 -8.06 11.77
C ASP A 123 19.03 -7.22 12.60
N ASP A 124 18.39 -7.82 13.60
CA ASP A 124 17.42 -7.20 14.50
C ASP A 124 16.35 -6.36 13.75
N ALA A 125 15.78 -6.92 12.68
CA ALA A 125 14.82 -6.25 11.79
C ALA A 125 13.58 -5.69 12.52
N GLN A 126 13.24 -6.20 13.73
CA GLN A 126 12.16 -5.66 14.56
C GLN A 126 12.44 -4.23 15.07
N TRP A 127 13.67 -3.76 15.00
CA TRP A 127 14.08 -2.41 15.38
C TRP A 127 14.45 -1.52 14.21
N LEU A 128 14.11 -1.92 13.00
CA LEU A 128 14.18 -1.02 11.85
C LEU A 128 13.15 0.10 12.01
N ASP A 129 13.50 1.30 11.52
CA ASP A 129 12.51 2.34 11.33
C ASP A 129 11.43 1.86 10.34
N ARG A 130 10.20 2.27 10.58
CA ARG A 130 9.03 1.79 9.82
C ARG A 130 9.18 2.02 8.31
N THR A 131 9.82 3.10 7.92
CA THR A 131 9.99 3.46 6.50
C THR A 131 10.98 2.52 5.81
N SER A 132 12.10 2.21 6.48
CA SER A 132 13.07 1.21 6.01
C SER A 132 12.46 -0.18 5.94
N ALA A 133 11.72 -0.61 6.97
CA ALA A 133 11.07 -1.93 7.01
C ALA A 133 10.08 -2.09 5.84
N GLN A 134 9.21 -1.11 5.62
CA GLN A 134 8.26 -1.11 4.51
C GLN A 134 8.95 -1.11 3.14
N THR A 135 10.01 -0.33 2.99
CA THR A 135 10.80 -0.29 1.74
C THR A 135 11.47 -1.63 1.46
N LEU A 136 12.07 -2.25 2.46
CA LEU A 136 12.71 -3.57 2.31
C LEU A 136 11.69 -4.68 2.05
N ALA A 137 10.51 -4.63 2.68
CA ALA A 137 9.41 -5.55 2.40
C ALA A 137 8.90 -5.41 0.96
N PHE A 138 8.80 -4.18 0.46
CA PHE A 138 8.48 -3.90 -0.94
C PHE A 138 9.50 -4.53 -1.89
N VAL A 139 10.79 -4.32 -1.64
CA VAL A 139 11.89 -4.90 -2.44
C VAL A 139 11.86 -6.42 -2.38
N ALA A 140 11.74 -6.98 -1.18
CA ALA A 140 11.75 -8.42 -0.93
C ALA A 140 10.70 -9.18 -1.75
N ARG A 141 9.50 -8.62 -1.87
CA ARG A 141 8.39 -9.23 -2.64
C ARG A 141 8.55 -9.12 -4.16
N ARG A 142 9.51 -8.33 -4.66
CA ARG A 142 9.73 -8.07 -6.09
C ARG A 142 11.00 -8.67 -6.65
N LEU A 143 11.84 -9.18 -5.80
CA LEU A 143 13.07 -9.85 -6.21
C LEU A 143 12.73 -11.17 -6.90
N LEU A 144 13.26 -11.37 -8.11
CA LEU A 144 13.03 -12.58 -8.90
C LEU A 144 14.32 -13.10 -9.57
N ALA A 145 14.96 -12.31 -10.41
CA ALA A 145 16.06 -12.72 -11.28
C ALA A 145 17.31 -11.85 -11.13
N GLU A 146 17.39 -11.02 -10.08
CA GLU A 146 18.44 -10.01 -9.89
C GLU A 146 19.74 -10.56 -9.30
N SER A 147 19.80 -11.83 -8.90
CA SER A 147 20.95 -12.43 -8.19
C SER A 147 21.17 -11.84 -6.79
N ILE A 148 20.08 -11.60 -6.05
CA ILE A 148 20.11 -10.95 -4.74
C ILE A 148 19.57 -11.89 -3.66
N ALA A 149 20.31 -12.02 -2.55
CA ALA A 149 19.83 -12.59 -1.31
C ALA A 149 19.42 -11.45 -0.36
N VAL A 150 18.21 -11.48 0.19
CA VAL A 150 17.83 -10.63 1.32
C VAL A 150 17.53 -11.53 2.50
N VAL A 151 18.31 -11.41 3.57
CA VAL A 151 18.11 -12.19 4.80
C VAL A 151 17.91 -11.23 5.96
N LEU A 152 16.78 -11.40 6.63
CA LEU A 152 16.35 -10.56 7.75
C LEU A 152 16.32 -11.43 9.01
N ALA A 153 16.86 -10.95 10.13
CA ALA A 153 16.72 -11.62 11.41
C ALA A 153 15.76 -10.83 12.32
N SER A 154 14.70 -11.49 12.81
CA SER A 154 13.70 -10.88 13.69
C SER A 154 13.43 -11.75 14.91
N ARG A 155 12.89 -11.15 16.00
CA ARG A 155 12.56 -11.85 17.24
C ARG A 155 11.15 -12.43 17.21
N GLU A 156 10.92 -13.50 18.01
CA GLU A 156 9.59 -14.01 18.37
C GLU A 156 9.28 -13.68 19.86
N PRO A 157 8.00 -13.36 20.20
CA PRO A 157 6.90 -13.01 19.34
C PRO A 157 7.05 -11.57 18.83
N GLY A 158 6.87 -11.35 17.51
CA GLY A 158 6.92 -10.04 16.89
C GLY A 158 5.56 -9.73 16.23
N GLU A 159 5.06 -8.51 16.43
CA GLU A 159 3.89 -7.98 15.71
C GLU A 159 4.24 -7.52 14.28
N ASP A 160 5.36 -8.01 13.72
CA ASP A 160 5.91 -7.59 12.44
C ASP A 160 5.01 -8.01 11.27
N GLN A 161 3.97 -7.24 11.00
CA GLN A 161 3.06 -7.42 9.86
C GLN A 161 3.77 -7.18 8.52
N ASP A 162 4.89 -6.45 8.50
CA ASP A 162 5.59 -6.06 7.27
C ASP A 162 6.23 -7.25 6.53
N TRP A 163 6.58 -8.35 7.23
CA TRP A 163 7.22 -9.53 6.64
C TRP A 163 6.27 -10.69 6.32
N THR A 164 4.97 -10.48 6.39
CA THR A 164 3.96 -11.51 6.10
C THR A 164 4.07 -11.97 4.65
N GLY A 165 4.02 -13.30 4.44
CA GLY A 165 4.12 -13.90 3.11
C GLY A 165 5.55 -14.10 2.57
N ILE A 166 6.59 -13.70 3.31
CA ILE A 166 8.00 -14.01 2.99
C ILE A 166 8.36 -15.36 3.60
N ALA A 167 9.24 -16.11 2.92
CA ALA A 167 9.71 -17.40 3.42
C ALA A 167 10.41 -17.25 4.78
N GLU A 168 10.04 -18.06 5.76
CA GLU A 168 10.55 -18.01 7.12
C GLU A 168 11.34 -19.27 7.48
N LEU A 169 12.39 -19.07 8.28
CA LEU A 169 13.13 -20.14 8.97
C LEU A 169 13.06 -19.90 10.48
N ALA A 170 12.30 -20.72 11.17
CA ALA A 170 12.30 -20.72 12.63
C ALA A 170 13.63 -21.27 13.14
N VAL A 171 14.36 -20.42 13.88
CA VAL A 171 15.61 -20.80 14.56
C VAL A 171 15.25 -21.24 15.98
N VAL A 172 15.38 -22.52 16.22
CA VAL A 172 15.10 -23.16 17.51
C VAL A 172 16.39 -23.42 18.29
N GLY A 173 16.27 -23.74 19.59
CA GLY A 173 17.42 -24.07 20.43
C GLY A 173 18.24 -25.23 19.90
N LEU A 174 19.51 -25.26 20.30
CA LEU A 174 20.41 -26.37 20.00
C LEU A 174 19.84 -27.69 20.55
N ARG A 175 20.07 -28.76 19.82
CA ARG A 175 19.76 -30.12 20.31
C ARG A 175 20.63 -30.42 21.54
N ASP A 176 20.16 -31.27 22.43
CA ASP A 176 20.82 -31.57 23.69
C ASP A 176 22.31 -31.94 23.52
N ALA A 177 22.66 -32.72 22.50
CA ALA A 177 24.05 -33.08 22.23
C ALA A 177 24.91 -31.86 21.87
N ASP A 178 24.39 -30.97 21.01
CA ASP A 178 25.08 -29.77 20.57
C ASP A 178 25.15 -28.72 21.70
N ALA A 179 24.08 -28.64 22.51
CA ALA A 179 24.02 -27.79 23.69
C ALA A 179 25.03 -28.19 24.77
N ARG A 180 25.18 -29.51 25.00
CA ARG A 180 26.22 -30.05 25.92
C ARG A 180 27.63 -29.77 25.40
N ALA A 181 27.88 -29.98 24.10
CA ALA A 181 29.15 -29.68 23.48
C ALA A 181 29.52 -28.19 23.58
N LEU A 182 28.54 -27.31 23.44
CA LEU A 182 28.73 -25.86 23.61
C LEU A 182 29.10 -25.55 25.10
N LEU A 183 28.37 -26.07 26.07
CA LEU A 183 28.66 -25.90 27.50
C LEU A 183 30.10 -26.39 27.86
N ASP A 184 30.46 -27.56 27.36
CA ASP A 184 31.79 -28.13 27.58
C ASP A 184 32.92 -27.28 26.97
N SER A 185 32.62 -26.52 25.91
CA SER A 185 33.59 -25.61 25.26
C SER A 185 33.79 -24.28 26.03
N VAL A 186 32.79 -23.89 26.81
CA VAL A 186 32.80 -22.58 27.52
C VAL A 186 33.34 -22.68 28.93
N LEU A 187 33.24 -23.84 29.56
CA LEU A 187 33.62 -24.01 30.94
C LEU A 187 35.01 -24.69 31.06
N PRO A 188 35.94 -24.11 31.83
CA PRO A 188 37.31 -24.64 32.00
C PRO A 188 37.41 -25.85 32.94
N GLY A 189 36.32 -26.57 33.23
CA GLY A 189 36.30 -27.69 34.16
C GLY A 189 35.16 -28.70 33.89
N ARG A 190 35.26 -29.95 34.41
CA ARG A 190 34.19 -30.94 34.30
C ARG A 190 33.00 -30.55 35.18
N LEU A 191 31.85 -30.28 34.55
CA LEU A 191 30.56 -30.16 35.21
C LEU A 191 30.01 -31.53 35.60
N ASP A 192 29.30 -31.59 36.71
CA ASP A 192 28.45 -32.72 37.05
C ASP A 192 27.40 -32.92 35.92
N ASP A 193 27.19 -34.16 35.47
CA ASP A 193 26.28 -34.49 34.37
C ASP A 193 24.85 -34.02 34.66
N ARG A 194 24.39 -34.03 35.92
CA ARG A 194 23.05 -33.59 36.33
C ARG A 194 22.90 -32.06 36.22
N VAL A 195 23.93 -31.31 36.61
CA VAL A 195 23.95 -29.84 36.52
C VAL A 195 23.94 -29.43 35.03
N ARG A 196 24.74 -30.13 34.22
CA ARG A 196 24.77 -29.92 32.78
C ARG A 196 23.40 -30.16 32.10
N ASP A 197 22.77 -31.31 32.43
CA ASP A 197 21.45 -31.67 31.89
C ASP A 197 20.35 -30.69 32.34
N GLN A 198 20.43 -30.22 33.60
CA GLN A 198 19.54 -29.21 34.12
C GLN A 198 19.72 -27.87 33.36
N MET A 199 20.97 -27.44 33.12
CA MET A 199 21.25 -26.22 32.36
C MET A 199 20.71 -26.29 30.92
N VAL A 200 20.91 -27.42 30.24
CA VAL A 200 20.38 -27.62 28.88
C VAL A 200 18.86 -27.56 28.89
N ALA A 201 18.20 -28.21 29.86
CA ALA A 201 16.75 -28.19 30.00
C ALA A 201 16.20 -26.78 30.32
N GLU A 202 16.82 -26.06 31.25
CA GLU A 202 16.41 -24.70 31.63
C GLU A 202 16.61 -23.67 30.53
N THR A 203 17.68 -23.80 29.75
CA THR A 203 17.99 -22.89 28.63
C THR A 203 17.25 -23.25 27.36
N ARG A 204 16.62 -24.44 27.30
CA ARG A 204 15.99 -24.99 26.07
C ARG A 204 16.94 -24.97 24.86
N GLY A 205 18.23 -25.17 25.13
CA GLY A 205 19.26 -25.12 24.11
C GLY A 205 19.57 -23.73 23.55
N ASN A 206 19.15 -22.64 24.20
CA ASN A 206 19.49 -21.27 23.77
C ASN A 206 20.99 -21.01 23.94
N PRO A 207 21.74 -20.78 22.83
CA PRO A 207 23.21 -20.67 22.90
C PRO A 207 23.71 -19.55 23.79
N LEU A 208 23.09 -18.38 23.77
CA LEU A 208 23.50 -17.25 24.61
C LEU A 208 23.31 -17.56 26.10
N ALA A 209 22.18 -18.18 26.44
CA ALA A 209 21.92 -18.59 27.80
C ALA A 209 22.91 -19.65 28.27
N LEU A 210 23.23 -20.63 27.42
CA LEU A 210 24.24 -21.65 27.69
C LEU A 210 25.63 -21.06 27.94
N MET A 211 25.98 -19.97 27.25
CA MET A 211 27.28 -19.30 27.45
C MET A 211 27.32 -18.36 28.65
N GLU A 212 26.23 -17.70 28.98
CA GLU A 212 26.21 -16.62 29.99
C GLU A 212 25.76 -17.10 31.38
N LEU A 213 24.82 -18.04 31.47
CA LEU A 213 24.33 -18.53 32.77
C LEU A 213 25.43 -19.20 33.63
N PRO A 214 26.31 -20.04 33.08
CA PRO A 214 27.35 -20.69 33.86
C PRO A 214 28.36 -19.71 34.50
N ARG A 215 28.59 -18.55 33.82
CA ARG A 215 29.53 -17.52 34.32
C ARG A 215 29.08 -16.85 35.63
N ASN A 216 27.81 -16.99 35.97
CA ASN A 216 27.18 -16.35 37.12
C ASN A 216 26.91 -17.31 38.26
N LEU A 217 27.28 -18.59 38.13
CA LEU A 217 27.13 -19.59 39.15
C LEU A 217 28.38 -19.66 40.02
N THR A 218 28.19 -19.80 41.34
CA THR A 218 29.28 -20.03 42.27
C THR A 218 29.86 -21.45 42.08
N SER A 219 31.13 -21.65 42.53
CA SER A 219 31.77 -22.96 42.47
C SER A 219 30.95 -24.02 43.22
N ALA A 220 30.18 -23.65 44.25
CA ALA A 220 29.30 -24.54 44.99
C ALA A 220 28.05 -24.96 44.19
N GLU A 221 27.46 -24.05 43.42
CA GLU A 221 26.31 -24.30 42.55
C GLU A 221 26.73 -25.15 41.36
N LEU A 222 27.93 -24.94 40.82
CA LEU A 222 28.51 -25.74 39.75
C LEU A 222 28.83 -27.17 40.19
N ALA A 223 29.10 -27.38 41.49
CA ALA A 223 29.39 -28.65 42.09
C ALA A 223 28.17 -29.47 42.57
N GLY A 224 26.93 -29.07 42.19
CA GLY A 224 25.73 -29.86 42.48
C GLY A 224 24.79 -29.28 43.56
N GLY A 225 24.88 -28.00 43.88
CA GLY A 225 23.95 -27.33 44.78
C GLY A 225 22.62 -26.93 44.07
N PHE A 226 21.50 -27.46 44.57
CA PHE A 226 20.17 -27.12 44.04
C PHE A 226 19.72 -25.73 44.52
N GLY A 227 19.57 -24.80 43.60
CA GLY A 227 18.81 -23.56 43.80
C GLY A 227 17.31 -23.74 43.53
N PRO A 228 16.41 -22.89 44.07
CA PRO A 228 14.99 -22.96 43.79
C PRO A 228 14.71 -22.66 42.28
N PRO A 229 13.67 -23.29 41.68
CA PRO A 229 13.34 -23.09 40.26
C PRO A 229 13.04 -21.61 40.01
N ASN A 230 13.77 -21.04 39.05
CA ASN A 230 13.66 -19.62 38.73
C ASN A 230 12.57 -19.40 37.67
N VAL A 231 11.44 -18.79 38.05
CA VAL A 231 10.23 -18.63 37.26
C VAL A 231 10.31 -17.44 36.28
N ARG A 232 11.42 -16.68 36.23
CA ARG A 232 11.56 -15.51 35.37
C ARG A 232 11.86 -15.89 33.91
N PRO A 233 11.31 -15.12 32.90
CA PRO A 233 11.63 -15.35 31.49
C PRO A 233 13.15 -15.34 31.24
N LEU A 234 13.62 -16.17 30.31
CA LEU A 234 15.03 -16.33 29.98
C LEU A 234 15.73 -15.02 29.60
N ALA A 235 15.03 -14.19 28.77
CA ALA A 235 15.54 -12.88 28.36
C ALA A 235 15.82 -11.96 29.55
N SER A 236 14.95 -11.94 30.57
CA SER A 236 15.13 -11.15 31.81
C SER A 236 16.30 -11.65 32.64
N ARG A 237 16.58 -12.95 32.63
CA ARG A 237 17.74 -13.56 33.35
C ARG A 237 19.04 -13.18 32.65
N ILE A 238 19.08 -13.16 31.33
CA ILE A 238 20.25 -12.76 30.54
C ILE A 238 20.52 -11.26 30.74
N GLU A 239 19.47 -10.42 30.69
CA GLU A 239 19.59 -8.98 30.94
C GLU A 239 20.12 -8.69 32.35
N GLU A 240 19.61 -9.41 33.37
CA GLU A 240 20.07 -9.32 34.75
C GLU A 240 21.55 -9.77 34.93
N SER A 241 21.97 -10.76 34.12
CA SER A 241 23.36 -11.21 34.06
C SER A 241 24.25 -10.08 33.52
N PHE A 242 23.87 -9.46 32.40
CA PHE A 242 24.62 -8.34 31.86
C PHE A 242 24.62 -7.13 32.80
N ARG A 243 23.50 -6.83 33.46
CA ARG A 243 23.45 -5.76 34.49
C ARG A 243 24.48 -5.97 35.59
N ARG A 244 24.55 -7.17 36.16
CA ARG A 244 25.56 -7.49 37.21
C ARG A 244 27.00 -7.38 36.68
N GLN A 245 27.25 -7.82 35.44
CA GLN A 245 28.56 -7.68 34.82
C GLN A 245 28.93 -6.21 34.60
N LEU A 246 28.00 -5.38 34.15
CA LEU A 246 28.17 -3.93 33.99
C LEU A 246 28.46 -3.25 35.34
N GLU A 247 27.72 -3.61 36.38
CA GLU A 247 27.92 -3.07 37.74
C GLU A 247 29.29 -3.41 38.37
N SER A 248 29.90 -4.52 37.91
CA SER A 248 31.24 -4.93 38.38
C SER A 248 32.40 -4.16 37.74
N LEU A 249 32.12 -3.37 36.65
CA LEU A 249 33.14 -2.60 35.96
C LEU A 249 33.45 -1.27 36.67
N PRO A 250 34.62 -0.66 36.42
CA PRO A 250 34.93 0.69 36.90
C PRO A 250 33.88 1.73 36.47
N THR A 251 33.63 2.72 37.31
CA THR A 251 32.62 3.74 37.07
C THR A 251 32.81 4.50 35.74
N GLU A 252 34.04 4.79 35.35
CA GLU A 252 34.38 5.43 34.10
C GLU A 252 34.01 4.53 32.89
N THR A 253 34.27 3.22 33.00
CA THR A 253 33.90 2.22 32.01
C THR A 253 32.38 2.11 31.87
N GLN A 254 31.63 2.11 32.99
CA GLN A 254 30.17 2.12 32.99
C GLN A 254 29.63 3.37 32.27
N ARG A 255 30.20 4.53 32.52
CA ARG A 255 29.82 5.80 31.86
C ARG A 255 30.16 5.79 30.37
N LEU A 256 31.30 5.20 29.96
CA LEU A 256 31.67 5.01 28.57
C LEU A 256 30.68 4.09 27.85
N LEU A 257 30.31 2.97 28.47
CA LEU A 257 29.30 2.04 27.95
C LEU A 257 27.91 2.69 27.81
N LEU A 258 27.52 3.53 28.80
CA LEU A 258 26.29 4.32 28.71
C LEU A 258 26.36 5.30 27.55
N THR A 259 27.49 5.97 27.32
CA THR A 259 27.67 6.92 26.20
C THR A 259 27.58 6.19 24.87
N ALA A 260 28.22 5.02 24.76
CA ALA A 260 28.10 4.17 23.58
C ALA A 260 26.67 3.62 23.38
N ALA A 261 25.95 3.31 24.46
CA ALA A 261 24.58 2.84 24.38
C ALA A 261 23.60 3.94 23.99
N ALA A 262 23.85 5.18 24.38
CA ALA A 262 23.05 6.34 24.01
C ALA A 262 23.30 6.84 22.57
N GLU A 263 24.44 6.50 21.97
CA GLU A 263 24.79 6.86 20.60
C GLU A 263 24.28 5.76 19.63
N PRO A 264 23.32 6.08 18.72
CA PRO A 264 22.62 5.05 17.97
C PRO A 264 23.43 4.38 16.87
N VAL A 265 24.28 5.13 16.17
CA VAL A 265 24.93 4.69 14.91
C VAL A 265 26.26 3.96 15.14
N GLY A 266 26.78 4.02 16.37
CA GLY A 266 28.11 3.50 16.69
C GLY A 266 29.24 4.34 16.10
N ASP A 267 29.02 5.66 15.99
CA ASP A 267 30.05 6.62 15.53
C ASP A 267 31.15 6.75 16.57
N ALA A 268 32.29 6.10 16.30
CA ALA A 268 33.43 6.12 17.20
C ALA A 268 33.99 7.54 17.41
N ALA A 269 33.99 8.38 16.38
CA ALA A 269 34.51 9.75 16.48
C ALA A 269 33.58 10.61 17.38
N LEU A 270 32.29 10.49 17.23
CA LEU A 270 31.32 11.18 18.09
C LEU A 270 31.39 10.67 19.52
N LEU A 271 31.48 9.34 19.72
CA LEU A 271 31.61 8.73 21.05
C LEU A 271 32.83 9.31 21.79
N TRP A 272 34.00 9.33 21.15
CA TRP A 272 35.22 9.79 21.82
C TRP A 272 35.23 11.31 22.09
N ARG A 273 34.60 12.13 21.21
CA ARG A 273 34.40 13.55 21.53
C ARG A 273 33.48 13.77 22.72
N ALA A 274 32.40 12.97 22.84
CA ALA A 274 31.51 13.03 23.99
C ALA A 274 32.16 12.50 25.25
N ALA A 275 32.93 11.39 25.18
CA ALA A 275 33.69 10.85 26.27
C ALA A 275 34.70 11.86 26.85
N GLN A 276 35.42 12.58 25.96
CA GLN A 276 36.36 13.67 26.36
C GLN A 276 35.60 14.78 27.14
N ARG A 277 34.39 15.16 26.74
CA ARG A 277 33.57 16.16 27.47
C ARG A 277 33.09 15.66 28.85
N LEU A 278 33.02 14.35 29.00
CA LEU A 278 32.64 13.69 30.24
C LEU A 278 33.83 13.35 31.13
N ASP A 279 35.04 13.81 30.77
CA ASP A 279 36.31 13.50 31.42
C ASP A 279 36.57 11.97 31.51
N ILE A 280 36.19 11.22 30.48
CA ILE A 280 36.42 9.77 30.38
C ILE A 280 37.66 9.53 29.51
N GLY A 281 38.68 8.89 30.11
CA GLY A 281 39.90 8.54 29.42
C GLY A 281 39.71 7.36 28.46
N VAL A 282 40.62 7.22 27.48
CA VAL A 282 40.61 6.12 26.51
C VAL A 282 40.79 4.77 27.19
N ASP A 283 41.53 4.70 28.28
CA ASP A 283 41.77 3.49 29.08
C ASP A 283 40.48 2.90 29.72
N ALA A 284 39.41 3.69 29.79
CA ALA A 284 38.11 3.21 30.24
C ALA A 284 37.49 2.16 29.28
N ALA A 285 38.01 2.01 28.06
CA ALA A 285 37.57 1.00 27.10
C ALA A 285 38.07 -0.42 27.48
N ASP A 286 39.30 -0.52 27.99
CA ASP A 286 39.98 -1.80 28.18
C ASP A 286 39.19 -2.79 29.04
N PRO A 287 38.60 -2.39 30.19
CA PRO A 287 37.82 -3.32 31.00
C PRO A 287 36.57 -3.82 30.31
N ALA A 288 35.93 -2.99 29.44
CA ALA A 288 34.73 -3.37 28.69
C ALA A 288 35.06 -4.33 27.54
N GLU A 289 36.18 -4.13 26.86
CA GLU A 289 36.67 -5.05 25.83
C GLU A 289 37.17 -6.37 26.44
N ALA A 290 37.90 -6.32 27.55
CA ALA A 290 38.33 -7.50 28.26
C ALA A 290 37.18 -8.35 28.78
N ALA A 291 36.06 -7.70 29.19
CA ALA A 291 34.82 -8.37 29.56
C ALA A 291 34.02 -8.89 28.32
N GLY A 292 34.46 -8.56 27.13
CA GLY A 292 33.83 -8.97 25.89
C GLY A 292 32.42 -8.40 25.68
N LEU A 293 32.13 -7.19 26.21
CA LEU A 293 30.82 -6.56 26.11
C LEU A 293 30.66 -5.68 24.89
N ILE A 294 31.74 -5.07 24.42
CA ILE A 294 31.78 -4.08 23.35
C ILE A 294 33.13 -4.19 22.61
N THR A 295 33.16 -3.71 21.38
CA THR A 295 34.37 -3.60 20.56
C THR A 295 34.46 -2.17 20.02
N PHE A 296 35.63 -1.52 20.27
CA PHE A 296 35.90 -0.19 19.75
C PHE A 296 36.75 -0.31 18.47
N GLY A 297 36.17 0.08 17.34
CA GLY A 297 36.80 0.05 16.03
C GLY A 297 36.38 1.25 15.21
N PRO A 298 36.37 1.18 13.86
CA PRO A 298 35.81 2.22 12.99
C PRO A 298 34.34 2.51 13.31
N ARG A 299 33.64 1.49 13.81
CA ARG A 299 32.33 1.61 14.47
C ARG A 299 32.36 0.90 15.80
N VAL A 300 31.68 1.48 16.79
CA VAL A 300 31.51 0.90 18.12
C VAL A 300 30.39 -0.13 18.05
N ARG A 301 30.66 -1.36 18.50
CA ARG A 301 29.70 -2.47 18.46
C ARG A 301 29.57 -3.15 19.79
N PHE A 302 28.37 -3.17 20.32
CA PHE A 302 28.05 -4.06 21.45
C PHE A 302 28.04 -5.52 21.00
N ARG A 303 28.58 -6.43 21.81
CA ARG A 303 28.55 -7.88 21.57
C ARG A 303 27.11 -8.39 21.30
N HIS A 304 26.14 -7.82 22.02
CA HIS A 304 24.74 -8.18 21.90
C HIS A 304 23.85 -6.96 22.19
N PRO A 305 22.72 -6.77 21.50
CA PRO A 305 21.79 -5.68 21.78
C PRO A 305 21.29 -5.62 23.22
N LEU A 306 21.13 -6.78 23.90
CA LEU A 306 20.77 -6.83 25.32
C LEU A 306 21.83 -6.18 26.20
N VAL A 307 23.13 -6.22 25.86
CA VAL A 307 24.18 -5.50 26.61
C VAL A 307 23.99 -4.00 26.52
N ARG A 308 23.67 -3.50 25.29
CA ARG A 308 23.37 -2.09 25.06
C ARG A 308 22.14 -1.66 25.86
N ALA A 309 21.03 -2.42 25.75
CA ALA A 309 19.81 -2.15 26.50
C ALA A 309 20.05 -2.17 28.02
N ALA A 310 20.79 -3.15 28.51
CA ALA A 310 21.15 -3.23 29.94
C ALA A 310 21.99 -2.02 30.40
N ALA A 311 22.98 -1.61 29.61
CA ALA A 311 23.82 -0.43 29.93
C ALA A 311 23.01 0.86 30.00
N TYR A 312 22.06 1.05 29.07
CA TYR A 312 21.20 2.24 29.03
C TYR A 312 20.15 2.24 30.15
N ARG A 313 19.48 1.09 30.39
CA ARG A 313 18.41 0.98 31.39
C ARG A 313 18.93 0.98 32.84
N ALA A 314 20.11 0.40 33.08
CA ALA A 314 20.72 0.40 34.42
C ALA A 314 21.16 1.79 34.91
N ALA A 315 21.43 2.71 33.97
CA ALA A 315 21.92 4.03 34.31
C ALA A 315 20.84 4.91 34.96
N ALA A 316 21.22 5.74 35.92
CA ALA A 316 20.33 6.71 36.54
C ALA A 316 19.87 7.76 35.52
N SER A 317 18.66 8.31 35.72
CA SER A 317 18.11 9.33 34.82
C SER A 317 19.00 10.57 34.67
N HIS A 318 19.73 10.94 35.74
CA HIS A 318 20.69 12.05 35.70
C HIS A 318 21.85 11.74 34.75
N ASP A 319 22.43 10.53 34.87
CA ASP A 319 23.58 10.12 34.06
C ASP A 319 23.19 10.01 32.55
N ARG A 320 22.02 9.47 32.25
CA ARG A 320 21.48 9.45 30.89
C ARG A 320 21.37 10.85 30.30
N ARG A 321 20.78 11.82 31.03
CA ARG A 321 20.69 13.21 30.58
C ARG A 321 22.05 13.85 30.38
N THR A 322 23.03 13.58 31.29
CA THR A 322 24.39 14.10 31.18
C THR A 322 25.10 13.59 29.93
N VAL A 323 24.95 12.30 29.64
CA VAL A 323 25.49 11.68 28.41
C VAL A 323 24.84 12.24 27.16
N HIS A 324 23.50 12.36 27.13
CA HIS A 324 22.81 12.94 25.98
C HIS A 324 23.21 14.40 25.74
N ARG A 325 23.45 15.18 26.79
CA ARG A 325 23.98 16.55 26.68
C ARG A 325 25.36 16.58 26.03
N ALA A 326 26.26 15.74 26.49
CA ALA A 326 27.62 15.63 25.93
C ALA A 326 27.57 15.20 24.44
N LEU A 327 26.72 14.26 24.08
CA LEU A 327 26.51 13.84 22.70
C LEU A 327 25.94 14.96 21.82
N ALA A 328 24.91 15.68 22.34
CA ALA A 328 24.35 16.82 21.62
C ALA A 328 25.37 17.93 21.32
N GLU A 329 26.23 18.25 22.33
CA GLU A 329 27.27 19.26 22.21
C GLU A 329 28.44 18.81 21.31
N SER A 330 28.62 17.50 21.16
CA SER A 330 29.64 16.90 20.30
C SER A 330 29.17 16.63 18.87
N THR A 331 27.85 16.69 18.62
CA THR A 331 27.29 16.51 17.28
C THR A 331 27.34 17.81 16.49
N ASP A 332 27.83 17.73 15.26
CA ASP A 332 27.88 18.88 14.35
C ASP A 332 26.44 19.33 13.98
N PRO A 333 26.06 20.58 14.27
CA PRO A 333 24.70 21.08 14.02
C PRO A 333 24.36 21.23 12.53
N GLU A 334 25.35 21.32 11.65
CA GLU A 334 25.14 21.44 10.19
C GLU A 334 25.13 20.07 9.52
N ALA A 335 26.00 19.17 9.96
CA ALA A 335 26.12 17.83 9.38
C ALA A 335 24.99 16.89 9.82
N ASP A 336 24.55 16.96 11.07
CA ASP A 336 23.49 16.08 11.60
C ASP A 336 22.59 16.81 12.61
N PRO A 337 21.77 17.77 12.14
CA PRO A 337 20.90 18.57 13.00
C PRO A 337 19.83 17.71 13.70
N ASP A 338 19.34 16.62 13.07
CA ASP A 338 18.28 15.80 13.63
C ASP A 338 18.77 14.97 14.82
N ARG A 339 19.97 14.37 14.71
CA ARG A 339 20.62 13.64 15.81
C ARG A 339 20.94 14.57 16.98
N ARG A 340 21.46 15.74 16.69
CA ARG A 340 21.73 16.75 17.72
C ARG A 340 20.44 17.12 18.48
N THR A 341 19.37 17.40 17.76
CA THR A 341 18.08 17.76 18.34
C THR A 341 17.49 16.61 19.15
N TRP A 342 17.61 15.37 18.68
CA TRP A 342 17.19 14.18 19.40
C TRP A 342 17.92 14.03 20.74
N HIS A 343 19.24 14.21 20.76
CA HIS A 343 20.02 14.19 22.01
C HIS A 343 19.66 15.37 22.92
N ARG A 344 19.43 16.59 22.40
CA ARG A 344 18.96 17.73 23.21
C ARG A 344 17.63 17.42 23.90
N ALA A 345 16.70 16.81 23.17
CA ALA A 345 15.39 16.44 23.71
C ALA A 345 15.46 15.41 24.84
N HIS A 346 16.40 14.46 24.76
CA HIS A 346 16.64 13.47 25.81
C HIS A 346 17.45 14.04 27.00
N ALA A 347 18.19 15.11 26.80
CA ALA A 347 18.91 15.82 27.85
C ALA A 347 18.01 16.80 28.63
N ALA A 348 16.87 17.18 28.10
CA ALA A 348 15.96 18.16 28.69
C ALA A 348 15.42 17.67 30.04
N THR A 349 15.38 18.58 31.02
CA THR A 349 14.88 18.32 32.41
C THR A 349 13.41 18.73 32.60
N GLY A 350 12.84 19.40 31.63
CA GLY A 350 11.47 19.91 31.61
C GLY A 350 11.19 20.64 30.31
N PRO A 351 10.05 21.37 30.23
CA PRO A 351 9.69 22.13 29.04
C PRO A 351 10.79 23.09 28.61
N ASP A 352 11.09 23.13 27.31
CA ASP A 352 12.13 23.93 26.65
C ASP A 352 11.68 24.29 25.23
N GLU A 353 11.31 25.57 25.03
CA GLU A 353 10.75 26.04 23.75
C GLU A 353 11.80 26.03 22.61
N GLU A 354 13.07 26.23 22.94
CA GLU A 354 14.14 26.20 21.92
C GLU A 354 14.27 24.76 21.36
N VAL A 355 14.31 23.77 22.24
CA VAL A 355 14.37 22.35 21.85
C VAL A 355 13.08 21.92 21.14
N ALA A 356 11.92 22.36 21.62
CA ALA A 356 10.63 22.07 20.97
C ALA A 356 10.58 22.63 19.54
N THR A 357 11.10 23.84 19.31
CA THR A 357 11.17 24.46 17.98
C THR A 357 12.19 23.73 17.08
N GLU A 358 13.29 23.27 17.60
CA GLU A 358 14.25 22.44 16.85
C GLU A 358 13.63 21.11 16.43
N LEU A 359 12.88 20.45 17.32
CA LEU A 359 12.15 19.22 17.02
C LEU A 359 11.09 19.43 15.91
N GLU A 360 10.37 20.54 15.95
CA GLU A 360 9.41 20.90 14.91
C GLU A 360 10.09 21.08 13.53
N ARG A 361 11.28 21.70 13.50
CA ARG A 361 12.09 21.77 12.26
C ARG A 361 12.58 20.41 11.82
N SER A 362 12.97 19.52 12.75
CA SER A 362 13.35 18.13 12.45
C SER A 362 12.17 17.35 11.90
N ALA A 363 10.96 17.57 12.40
CA ALA A 363 9.74 16.98 11.86
C ALA A 363 9.52 17.42 10.39
N GLY A 364 9.70 18.72 10.09
CA GLY A 364 9.62 19.23 8.72
C GLY A 364 10.63 18.57 7.78
N ARG A 365 11.89 18.40 8.23
CA ARG A 365 12.91 17.68 7.46
C ARG A 365 12.58 16.19 7.30
N ALA A 366 12.04 15.55 8.32
CA ALA A 366 11.58 14.16 8.23
C ALA A 366 10.43 14.01 7.23
N GLN A 367 9.45 14.91 7.26
CA GLN A 367 8.37 14.95 6.27
C GLN A 367 8.89 15.15 4.85
N SER A 368 9.81 16.10 4.63
CA SER A 368 10.38 16.35 3.31
C SER A 368 11.17 15.15 2.74
N ARG A 369 11.58 14.22 3.61
CA ARG A 369 12.21 12.93 3.23
C ARG A 369 11.21 11.78 3.13
N GLY A 370 9.91 12.01 3.37
CA GLY A 370 8.86 10.98 3.35
C GLY A 370 8.70 10.21 4.67
N GLY A 371 9.41 10.60 5.71
CA GLY A 371 9.39 9.98 7.03
C GLY A 371 8.23 10.47 7.91
N VAL A 372 6.97 10.21 7.53
CA VAL A 372 5.80 10.70 8.27
C VAL A 372 5.74 10.16 9.71
N ALA A 373 6.15 8.92 9.94
CA ALA A 373 6.19 8.33 11.28
C ALA A 373 7.21 9.03 12.18
N ALA A 374 8.40 9.32 11.64
CA ALA A 374 9.44 10.08 12.33
C ALA A 374 9.01 11.52 12.61
N ALA A 375 8.35 12.17 11.63
CA ALA A 375 7.80 13.51 11.84
C ALA A 375 6.79 13.52 12.99
N GLY A 376 5.92 12.51 13.05
CA GLY A 376 4.97 12.32 14.16
C GLY A 376 5.65 12.16 15.51
N ALA A 377 6.75 11.42 15.60
CA ALA A 377 7.52 11.23 16.83
C ALA A 377 8.22 12.55 17.25
N PHE A 378 8.85 13.26 16.33
CA PHE A 378 9.45 14.58 16.62
C PHE A 378 8.41 15.60 17.09
N LEU A 379 7.23 15.66 16.46
CA LEU A 379 6.14 16.58 16.85
C LEU A 379 5.54 16.21 18.22
N GLU A 380 5.34 14.93 18.50
CA GLU A 380 4.89 14.43 19.80
C GLU A 380 5.86 14.88 20.91
N ARG A 381 7.16 14.65 20.70
CA ARG A 381 8.18 15.10 21.65
C ARG A 381 8.27 16.62 21.74
N ALA A 382 8.08 17.34 20.64
CA ALA A 382 8.01 18.81 20.64
C ALA A 382 6.83 19.30 21.49
N ALA A 383 5.66 18.68 21.38
CA ALA A 383 4.51 19.02 22.19
C ALA A 383 4.77 18.83 23.68
N GLU A 384 5.38 17.70 24.08
CA GLU A 384 5.74 17.44 25.48
C GLU A 384 6.69 18.49 26.08
N LEU A 385 7.63 18.97 25.26
CA LEU A 385 8.63 19.96 25.72
C LEU A 385 8.18 21.42 25.58
N THR A 386 6.99 21.67 25.06
CA THR A 386 6.47 23.04 24.85
C THR A 386 5.93 23.61 26.16
N PRO A 387 6.46 24.74 26.69
CA PRO A 387 5.97 25.36 27.91
C PRO A 387 4.62 26.05 27.72
N ASP A 388 4.41 26.75 26.59
CA ASP A 388 3.17 27.49 26.30
C ASP A 388 2.03 26.52 25.92
N PRO A 389 0.88 26.59 26.65
CA PRO A 389 -0.23 25.68 26.41
C PRO A 389 -0.85 25.80 25.01
N GLY A 390 -0.84 26.97 24.39
CA GLY A 390 -1.38 27.18 23.05
C GLY A 390 -0.53 26.52 21.96
N ASN A 391 0.79 26.73 22.03
CA ASN A 391 1.75 26.10 21.11
C ASN A 391 1.81 24.59 21.35
N ARG A 392 1.68 24.13 22.58
CA ARG A 392 1.62 22.69 22.91
C ARG A 392 0.44 22.04 22.25
N ALA A 393 -0.74 22.63 22.35
CA ALA A 393 -1.96 22.11 21.73
C ALA A 393 -1.86 22.10 20.19
N ARG A 394 -1.27 23.14 19.59
CA ARG A 394 -1.01 23.18 18.14
C ARG A 394 -0.07 22.04 17.72
N ARG A 395 1.08 21.89 18.39
CA ARG A 395 2.04 20.83 18.08
C ARG A 395 1.47 19.43 18.30
N ALA A 396 0.63 19.26 19.32
CA ALA A 396 -0.08 17.99 19.56
C ALA A 396 -1.06 17.67 18.42
N LEU A 397 -1.76 18.65 17.89
CA LEU A 397 -2.63 18.49 16.72
C LEU A 397 -1.83 18.11 15.46
N ASP A 398 -0.71 18.81 15.22
CA ASP A 398 0.18 18.50 14.09
C ASP A 398 0.75 17.08 14.21
N ALA A 399 1.11 16.68 15.43
CA ALA A 399 1.56 15.30 15.73
C ALA A 399 0.45 14.27 15.49
N ALA A 400 -0.78 14.56 15.93
CA ALA A 400 -1.94 13.68 15.71
C ALA A 400 -2.20 13.46 14.22
N HIS A 401 -2.10 14.51 13.41
CA HIS A 401 -2.25 14.41 11.97
C HIS A 401 -1.15 13.55 11.33
N ALA A 402 0.11 13.73 11.72
CA ALA A 402 1.22 12.92 11.25
C ALA A 402 1.09 11.44 11.68
N LYS A 403 0.66 11.18 12.92
CA LYS A 403 0.39 9.81 13.41
C LYS A 403 -0.77 9.15 12.69
N LEU A 404 -1.84 9.89 12.36
CA LEU A 404 -2.94 9.40 11.51
C LEU A 404 -2.41 8.96 10.14
N GLN A 405 -1.62 9.80 9.48
CA GLN A 405 -1.01 9.46 8.19
C GLN A 405 -0.07 8.26 8.26
N ALA A 406 0.60 8.09 9.39
CA ALA A 406 1.46 6.94 9.67
C ALA A 406 0.67 5.66 10.05
N GLY A 407 -0.65 5.74 10.25
CA GLY A 407 -1.49 4.63 10.68
C GLY A 407 -1.38 4.29 12.17
N ALA A 408 -0.82 5.18 12.99
CA ALA A 408 -0.70 5.02 14.44
C ALA A 408 -1.94 5.64 15.14
N PHE A 409 -3.10 4.99 14.99
CA PHE A 409 -4.41 5.55 15.35
C PHE A 409 -4.57 5.81 16.86
N ASP A 410 -4.10 4.92 17.72
CA ASP A 410 -4.21 5.09 19.18
C ASP A 410 -3.38 6.27 19.67
N SER A 411 -2.15 6.43 19.17
CA SER A 411 -1.31 7.60 19.47
C SER A 411 -1.93 8.90 18.96
N ALA A 412 -2.54 8.87 17.77
CA ALA A 412 -3.24 10.03 17.21
C ALA A 412 -4.42 10.45 18.09
N LEU A 413 -5.21 9.50 18.64
CA LEU A 413 -6.31 9.78 19.56
C LEU A 413 -5.81 10.41 20.88
N ALA A 414 -4.73 9.89 21.44
CA ALA A 414 -4.13 10.44 22.66
C ALA A 414 -3.63 11.88 22.47
N LEU A 415 -3.02 12.16 21.31
CA LEU A 415 -2.54 13.50 20.96
C LEU A 415 -3.68 14.48 20.68
N LEU A 416 -4.81 14.03 20.11
CA LEU A 416 -6.00 14.87 19.97
C LEU A 416 -6.57 15.26 21.33
N ALA A 417 -6.61 14.33 22.29
CA ALA A 417 -7.03 14.66 23.66
C ALA A 417 -6.10 15.72 24.30
N ALA A 418 -4.79 15.59 24.12
CA ALA A 418 -3.83 16.59 24.61
C ALA A 418 -4.00 17.95 23.89
N ALA A 419 -4.37 17.97 22.61
CA ALA A 419 -4.65 19.21 21.87
C ALA A 419 -5.93 19.91 22.34
N GLU A 420 -6.91 19.15 22.85
CA GLU A 420 -8.15 19.69 23.44
C GLU A 420 -7.94 20.40 24.79
N GLU A 421 -6.92 20.02 25.55
CA GLU A 421 -6.58 20.65 26.83
C GLU A 421 -6.02 22.08 26.70
N GLY A 422 -5.71 22.50 25.47
CA GLY A 422 -5.18 23.84 25.20
C GLY A 422 -6.21 24.96 25.41
N PRO A 423 -5.75 26.26 25.38
CA PRO A 423 -6.62 27.40 25.44
C PRO A 423 -7.73 27.36 24.39
N ASP A 424 -8.83 28.04 24.66
CA ASP A 424 -9.98 28.07 23.77
C ASP A 424 -9.64 28.72 22.41
N ASP A 425 -9.66 27.94 21.35
CA ASP A 425 -9.40 28.34 19.97
C ASP A 425 -10.37 27.60 19.05
N ALA A 426 -11.27 28.37 18.43
CA ALA A 426 -12.34 27.84 17.60
C ALA A 426 -11.82 27.12 16.35
N LEU A 427 -10.74 27.65 15.71
CA LEU A 427 -10.14 27.01 14.53
C LEU A 427 -9.50 25.67 14.90
N ARG A 428 -8.72 25.65 15.97
CA ARG A 428 -8.09 24.41 16.44
C ARG A 428 -9.13 23.34 16.80
N ARG A 429 -10.22 23.70 17.49
CA ARG A 429 -11.32 22.77 17.80
C ARG A 429 -11.91 22.17 16.53
N ALA A 430 -12.18 22.99 15.52
CA ALA A 430 -12.68 22.50 14.25
C ALA A 430 -11.68 21.58 13.54
N GLN A 431 -10.38 21.89 13.59
CA GLN A 431 -9.32 21.04 13.04
C GLN A 431 -9.23 19.68 13.77
N ILE A 432 -9.34 19.68 15.11
CA ILE A 432 -9.39 18.44 15.91
C ILE A 432 -10.57 17.58 15.48
N ASP A 433 -11.75 18.17 15.27
CA ASP A 433 -12.93 17.43 14.82
C ASP A 433 -12.74 16.82 13.42
N VAL A 434 -12.06 17.54 12.51
CA VAL A 434 -11.70 16.99 11.18
C VAL A 434 -10.78 15.78 11.32
N VAL A 435 -9.71 15.87 12.11
CA VAL A 435 -8.78 14.75 12.29
C VAL A 435 -9.47 13.57 12.99
N ARG A 436 -10.35 13.84 13.98
CA ARG A 436 -11.16 12.80 14.63
C ARG A 436 -12.08 12.09 13.64
N ALA A 437 -12.73 12.84 12.76
CA ALA A 437 -13.58 12.26 11.72
C ALA A 437 -12.79 11.46 10.69
N GLN A 438 -11.59 11.91 10.32
CA GLN A 438 -10.68 11.16 9.44
C GLN A 438 -10.20 9.86 10.10
N LEU A 439 -9.93 9.87 11.41
CA LEU A 439 -9.63 8.65 12.18
C LEU A 439 -10.81 7.67 12.17
N ALA A 440 -12.03 8.17 12.40
CA ALA A 440 -13.24 7.35 12.33
C ALA A 440 -13.43 6.74 10.93
N PHE A 441 -13.16 7.49 9.88
CA PHE A 441 -13.22 6.99 8.50
C PHE A 441 -12.14 5.95 8.19
N ALA A 442 -10.91 6.15 8.69
CA ALA A 442 -9.80 5.23 8.46
C ALA A 442 -9.95 3.91 9.23
N SER A 443 -10.53 3.95 10.42
CA SER A 443 -10.74 2.77 11.28
C SER A 443 -11.98 1.95 10.90
N SER A 444 -13.05 2.61 10.44
CA SER A 444 -14.27 1.98 9.96
C SER A 444 -14.89 2.83 8.86
N LEU A 445 -15.06 2.30 7.65
CA LEU A 445 -15.78 2.97 6.56
C LEU A 445 -17.26 3.27 6.91
N GLY A 446 -17.66 3.02 8.17
CA GLY A 446 -19.03 3.17 8.64
C GLY A 446 -19.51 4.62 8.71
N GLY A 447 -20.84 4.79 8.82
CA GLY A 447 -21.56 6.06 8.73
C GLY A 447 -21.27 7.10 9.81
N ALA A 448 -20.31 6.90 10.70
CA ALA A 448 -19.97 7.85 11.77
C ALA A 448 -19.12 9.05 11.29
N ALA A 449 -18.33 8.91 10.23
CA ALA A 449 -17.42 9.96 9.78
C ALA A 449 -18.15 11.14 9.10
N ALA A 450 -19.18 10.88 8.33
CA ALA A 450 -19.91 11.89 7.57
C ALA A 450 -20.54 12.98 8.45
N PRO A 451 -21.30 12.68 9.53
CA PRO A 451 -21.86 13.71 10.41
C PRO A 451 -20.78 14.48 11.19
N LEU A 452 -19.66 13.86 11.54
CA LEU A 452 -18.54 14.53 12.19
C LEU A 452 -17.88 15.55 11.25
N LEU A 453 -17.65 15.16 9.99
CA LEU A 453 -17.10 16.05 8.96
C LEU A 453 -18.07 17.19 8.63
N LEU A 454 -19.37 16.93 8.58
CA LEU A 454 -20.39 17.97 8.39
C LEU A 454 -20.34 19.02 9.51
N ALA A 455 -20.35 18.57 10.77
CA ALA A 455 -20.29 19.46 11.91
C ALA A 455 -18.97 20.27 11.95
N ALA A 456 -17.85 19.66 11.56
CA ALA A 456 -16.57 20.34 11.48
C ALA A 456 -16.55 21.37 10.34
N ALA A 457 -17.10 21.05 9.17
CA ALA A 457 -17.21 21.99 8.04
C ALA A 457 -18.03 23.22 8.40
N GLN A 458 -19.19 23.04 9.05
CA GLN A 458 -20.04 24.15 9.52
C GLN A 458 -19.33 25.07 10.53
N ARG A 459 -18.52 24.50 11.42
CA ARG A 459 -17.72 25.31 12.35
C ARG A 459 -16.58 26.06 11.65
N LEU A 460 -16.05 25.51 10.57
CA LEU A 460 -14.99 26.13 9.79
C LEU A 460 -15.47 27.28 8.89
N GLU A 461 -16.76 27.35 8.51
CA GLU A 461 -17.27 28.37 7.62
C GLU A 461 -16.92 29.81 8.03
N PRO A 462 -17.14 30.28 9.29
CA PRO A 462 -16.78 31.61 9.71
C PRO A 462 -15.27 31.80 9.94
N LEU A 463 -14.46 30.73 9.93
CA LEU A 463 -13.05 30.76 10.31
C LEU A 463 -12.12 30.64 9.09
N ASP A 464 -12.39 29.65 8.22
CA ASP A 464 -11.62 29.37 7.01
C ASP A 464 -12.54 28.71 5.97
N ILE A 465 -13.05 29.52 5.05
CA ILE A 465 -14.00 29.04 4.04
C ILE A 465 -13.39 28.02 3.07
N ALA A 466 -12.12 28.13 2.72
CA ALA A 466 -11.47 27.20 1.81
C ALA A 466 -11.34 25.81 2.46
N PHE A 467 -10.95 25.79 3.73
CA PHE A 467 -10.87 24.56 4.50
C PHE A 467 -12.26 23.96 4.79
N ALA A 468 -13.27 24.81 5.09
CA ALA A 468 -14.65 24.37 5.24
C ALA A 468 -15.17 23.65 3.99
N ARG A 469 -14.98 24.23 2.81
CA ARG A 469 -15.42 23.65 1.53
C ARG A 469 -14.72 22.33 1.22
N ALA A 470 -13.40 22.25 1.47
CA ALA A 470 -12.67 20.98 1.35
C ALA A 470 -13.19 19.92 2.32
N THR A 471 -13.61 20.32 3.53
CA THR A 471 -14.18 19.42 4.55
C THR A 471 -15.60 18.96 4.17
N TYR A 472 -16.43 19.83 3.58
CA TYR A 472 -17.72 19.43 3.01
C TYR A 472 -17.56 18.36 1.92
N LEU A 473 -16.57 18.53 1.05
CA LEU A 473 -16.30 17.53 0.00
C LEU A 473 -15.84 16.18 0.60
N GLN A 474 -15.07 16.20 1.69
CA GLN A 474 -14.74 14.98 2.45
C GLN A 474 -15.98 14.36 3.11
N ALA A 475 -16.88 15.19 3.67
CA ALA A 475 -18.14 14.71 4.24
C ALA A 475 -19.03 14.02 3.21
N MET A 476 -19.14 14.62 2.01
CA MET A 476 -19.86 14.00 0.89
C MET A 476 -19.23 12.65 0.49
N ALA A 477 -17.91 12.60 0.38
CA ALA A 477 -17.19 11.36 0.08
C ALA A 477 -17.49 10.28 1.12
N ALA A 478 -17.39 10.61 2.42
CA ALA A 478 -17.70 9.68 3.50
C ALA A 478 -19.16 9.20 3.47
N ALA A 479 -20.11 10.11 3.22
CA ALA A 479 -21.52 9.76 3.10
C ALA A 479 -21.81 8.86 1.89
N MET A 480 -21.13 9.09 0.77
CA MET A 480 -21.26 8.24 -0.41
C MET A 480 -20.76 6.83 -0.17
N TYR A 481 -19.61 6.65 0.49
CA TYR A 481 -19.11 5.31 0.84
C TYR A 481 -20.05 4.58 1.81
N ALA A 482 -20.56 5.30 2.83
CA ALA A 482 -21.46 4.72 3.82
C ALA A 482 -22.88 4.44 3.26
N GLY A 483 -23.28 5.11 2.17
CA GLY A 483 -24.57 4.91 1.52
C GLY A 483 -25.74 5.04 2.49
N ARG A 484 -26.61 4.03 2.53
CA ARG A 484 -27.79 3.98 3.43
C ARG A 484 -27.43 3.91 4.92
N LEU A 485 -26.22 3.52 5.25
CA LEU A 485 -25.72 3.43 6.64
C LEU A 485 -25.22 4.79 7.16
N ALA A 486 -25.11 5.81 6.31
CA ALA A 486 -24.72 7.15 6.69
C ALA A 486 -25.78 7.79 7.61
N ARG A 487 -25.42 8.05 8.85
CA ARG A 487 -26.15 8.98 9.71
C ARG A 487 -25.80 10.41 9.29
N GLY A 488 -26.78 11.24 8.96
CA GLY A 488 -26.56 12.54 8.33
C GLY A 488 -26.47 12.36 6.82
N GLY A 489 -27.63 12.36 6.18
CA GLY A 489 -27.76 11.97 4.77
C GLY A 489 -26.98 12.87 3.83
N LEU A 490 -26.59 12.34 2.69
CA LEU A 490 -25.90 13.05 1.60
C LEU A 490 -26.63 14.35 1.22
N GLN A 491 -27.98 14.36 1.31
CA GLN A 491 -28.82 15.53 1.06
C GLN A 491 -28.61 16.63 2.11
N GLU A 492 -28.45 16.30 3.39
CA GLU A 492 -28.17 17.27 4.45
C GLU A 492 -26.83 17.94 4.25
N ILE A 493 -25.77 17.17 3.93
CA ILE A 493 -24.45 17.70 3.61
C ILE A 493 -24.50 18.60 2.38
N ALA A 494 -25.22 18.18 1.34
CA ALA A 494 -25.39 18.94 0.11
C ALA A 494 -26.12 20.28 0.34
N LEU A 495 -27.16 20.29 1.18
CA LEU A 495 -27.87 21.53 1.55
C LEU A 495 -26.96 22.48 2.33
N ALA A 496 -26.21 21.98 3.30
CA ALA A 496 -25.25 22.77 4.06
C ALA A 496 -24.16 23.35 3.13
N ALA A 497 -23.56 22.53 2.27
CA ALA A 497 -22.53 22.97 1.32
C ALA A 497 -23.03 24.07 0.36
N ARG A 498 -24.31 24.05 -0.03
CA ARG A 498 -24.93 25.11 -0.87
C ARG A 498 -25.15 26.42 -0.12
N GLN A 499 -25.38 26.36 1.17
CA GLN A 499 -25.58 27.56 2.00
C GLN A 499 -24.24 28.20 2.37
N ALA A 500 -23.16 27.43 2.34
CA ALA A 500 -21.82 27.90 2.63
C ALA A 500 -21.34 28.93 1.59
N ALA A 501 -20.58 29.92 2.04
CA ALA A 501 -20.01 30.95 1.18
C ALA A 501 -19.09 30.36 0.11
N HIS A 502 -18.97 31.00 -1.04
CA HIS A 502 -18.05 30.60 -2.08
C HIS A 502 -16.63 31.05 -1.77
N ALA A 503 -15.64 30.26 -2.14
CA ALA A 503 -14.24 30.63 -1.97
C ALA A 503 -13.91 31.85 -2.88
N PRO A 504 -13.12 32.83 -2.39
CA PRO A 504 -12.70 33.97 -3.19
C PRO A 504 -11.93 33.61 -4.47
N SER A 505 -11.19 32.51 -4.43
CA SER A 505 -10.46 31.93 -5.55
C SER A 505 -10.81 30.45 -5.65
N PRO A 506 -11.84 30.07 -6.42
CA PRO A 506 -12.30 28.70 -6.49
C PRO A 506 -11.26 27.79 -7.16
N VAL A 507 -11.05 26.61 -6.56
CA VAL A 507 -10.23 25.54 -7.11
C VAL A 507 -11.11 24.45 -7.74
N LYS A 508 -10.53 23.48 -8.47
CA LYS A 508 -11.30 22.37 -9.08
C LYS A 508 -12.14 21.59 -8.06
N GLY A 509 -11.70 21.48 -6.80
CA GLY A 509 -12.46 20.88 -5.71
C GLY A 509 -13.77 21.63 -5.40
N ASP A 510 -13.80 22.95 -5.57
CA ASP A 510 -15.01 23.75 -5.39
C ASP A 510 -16.05 23.45 -6.47
N LEU A 511 -15.61 23.26 -7.72
CA LEU A 511 -16.51 22.86 -8.82
C LEU A 511 -17.15 21.50 -8.54
N LEU A 512 -16.37 20.56 -7.97
CA LEU A 512 -16.89 19.25 -7.54
C LEU A 512 -17.94 19.42 -6.44
N LEU A 513 -17.64 20.22 -5.41
CA LEU A 513 -18.57 20.45 -4.31
C LEU A 513 -19.88 21.07 -4.82
N ASP A 514 -19.79 22.10 -5.65
CA ASP A 514 -20.96 22.83 -6.13
C ASP A 514 -21.85 21.95 -7.03
N CYS A 515 -21.25 21.18 -7.95
CA CYS A 515 -22.03 20.30 -8.82
C CYS A 515 -22.71 19.15 -8.05
N LEU A 516 -22.05 18.56 -7.07
CA LEU A 516 -22.62 17.52 -6.22
C LEU A 516 -23.69 18.09 -5.28
N ALA A 517 -23.48 19.27 -4.72
CA ALA A 517 -24.45 19.91 -3.87
C ALA A 517 -25.77 20.18 -4.63
N VAL A 518 -25.71 20.69 -5.88
CA VAL A 518 -26.89 20.84 -6.73
C VAL A 518 -27.49 19.48 -7.12
N ARG A 519 -26.67 18.49 -7.43
CA ARG A 519 -27.08 17.11 -7.81
C ARG A 519 -27.99 16.49 -6.74
N PHE A 520 -27.61 16.65 -5.46
CA PHE A 520 -28.31 16.03 -4.34
C PHE A 520 -29.42 16.90 -3.72
N THR A 521 -29.52 18.17 -4.09
CA THR A 521 -30.57 19.08 -3.58
C THR A 521 -31.65 19.39 -4.60
N GLU A 522 -31.28 19.60 -5.89
CA GLU A 522 -32.21 19.97 -6.96
C GLU A 522 -32.42 18.87 -7.99
N GLY A 523 -31.63 17.81 -7.89
CA GLY A 523 -31.73 16.63 -8.76
C GLY A 523 -30.79 16.67 -9.96
N TYR A 524 -30.82 15.58 -10.72
CA TYR A 524 -29.86 15.30 -11.78
C TYR A 524 -29.94 16.30 -12.94
N ALA A 525 -31.16 16.64 -13.40
CA ALA A 525 -31.36 17.55 -14.52
C ALA A 525 -30.84 18.96 -14.23
N ALA A 526 -31.09 19.48 -13.01
CA ALA A 526 -30.62 20.78 -12.59
C ALA A 526 -29.09 20.87 -12.50
N ALA A 527 -28.45 19.79 -12.06
CA ALA A 527 -26.99 19.73 -11.93
C ALA A 527 -26.24 19.57 -13.25
N MET A 528 -26.93 19.22 -14.34
CA MET A 528 -26.33 18.84 -15.62
C MET A 528 -25.32 19.86 -16.19
N PRO A 529 -25.59 21.17 -16.21
CA PRO A 529 -24.63 22.14 -16.71
C PRO A 529 -23.33 22.17 -15.89
N LEU A 530 -23.47 22.06 -14.55
CA LEU A 530 -22.31 22.05 -13.62
C LEU A 530 -21.52 20.74 -13.75
N LEU A 531 -22.20 19.61 -13.82
CA LEU A 531 -21.55 18.29 -14.00
C LEU A 531 -20.73 18.28 -15.29
N LYS A 532 -21.30 18.72 -16.42
CA LYS A 532 -20.59 18.82 -17.72
C LYS A 532 -19.41 19.80 -17.66
N SER A 533 -19.55 20.94 -16.97
CA SER A 533 -18.45 21.90 -16.83
C SER A 533 -17.32 21.34 -15.94
N THR A 534 -17.67 20.63 -14.88
CA THR A 534 -16.72 19.99 -13.98
C THR A 534 -15.92 18.90 -14.69
N VAL A 535 -16.58 17.99 -15.44
CA VAL A 535 -15.87 16.96 -16.22
C VAL A 535 -14.93 17.60 -17.23
N ARG A 536 -15.37 18.65 -17.96
CA ARG A 536 -14.49 19.39 -18.89
C ARG A 536 -13.29 20.01 -18.20
N ALA A 537 -13.48 20.60 -17.01
CA ALA A 537 -12.39 21.20 -16.24
C ALA A 537 -11.34 20.15 -15.80
N PHE A 538 -11.78 18.94 -15.45
CA PHE A 538 -10.88 17.84 -15.12
C PHE A 538 -10.26 17.15 -16.35
N CYS A 539 -10.87 17.24 -17.54
CA CYS A 539 -10.28 16.78 -18.80
C CYS A 539 -9.23 17.76 -19.37
N ALA A 540 -9.24 19.04 -18.99
CA ALA A 540 -8.29 20.05 -19.49
C ALA A 540 -6.88 19.86 -18.88
N GLU A 541 -5.82 20.09 -19.69
CA GLU A 541 -4.42 19.81 -19.33
C GLU A 541 -3.77 20.80 -18.36
N ASP A 542 -4.40 21.91 -18.05
CA ASP A 542 -3.84 22.98 -17.21
C ASP A 542 -3.82 22.59 -15.71
N ASP A 543 -2.78 21.90 -15.27
CA ASP A 543 -2.52 21.63 -13.86
C ASP A 543 -1.04 21.86 -13.49
N ALA A 544 -0.67 23.11 -13.36
CA ALA A 544 0.65 23.54 -12.88
C ALA A 544 0.81 23.54 -11.34
N GLY A 545 -0.15 22.98 -10.61
CA GLY A 545 -0.08 23.00 -9.14
C GLY A 545 -0.78 21.79 -8.49
N GLY A 546 0.00 20.84 -8.06
CA GLY A 546 -0.26 19.52 -7.49
C GLY A 546 -1.40 19.27 -6.49
N THR A 547 -2.31 20.19 -6.24
CA THR A 547 -3.43 20.07 -5.28
C THR A 547 -4.68 19.38 -5.83
N ASN A 548 -4.79 19.23 -7.14
CA ASN A 548 -6.01 18.71 -7.79
C ASN A 548 -6.04 17.18 -7.94
N GLY A 549 -4.91 16.50 -7.82
CA GLY A 549 -4.78 15.05 -7.99
C GLY A 549 -5.66 14.26 -7.04
N ARG A 550 -5.77 14.69 -5.80
CA ARG A 550 -6.57 14.04 -4.75
C ARG A 550 -8.08 13.90 -5.05
N TRP A 551 -8.61 14.64 -6.02
CA TRP A 551 -10.04 14.63 -6.38
C TRP A 551 -10.34 13.95 -7.72
N LEU A 552 -9.32 13.44 -8.43
CA LEU A 552 -9.50 12.77 -9.73
C LEU A 552 -10.42 11.55 -9.64
N TRP A 553 -10.36 10.79 -8.55
CA TRP A 553 -11.24 9.65 -8.32
C TRP A 553 -12.72 10.07 -8.30
N PHE A 554 -13.01 11.23 -7.70
CA PHE A 554 -14.37 11.76 -7.60
C PHE A 554 -14.87 12.27 -8.95
N ALA A 555 -14.02 13.00 -9.68
CA ALA A 555 -14.31 13.45 -11.04
C ALA A 555 -14.56 12.28 -12.00
N THR A 556 -13.85 11.15 -11.80
CA THR A 556 -14.08 9.91 -12.56
C THR A 556 -15.47 9.33 -12.28
N ALA A 557 -15.91 9.33 -11.01
CA ALA A 557 -17.26 8.88 -10.65
C ALA A 557 -18.36 9.76 -11.27
N ILE A 558 -18.14 11.07 -11.32
CA ILE A 558 -19.06 12.02 -11.96
C ILE A 558 -19.13 11.79 -13.48
N ALA A 559 -18.01 11.55 -14.15
CA ALA A 559 -18.00 11.27 -15.58
C ALA A 559 -18.81 9.99 -15.91
N ALA A 560 -18.69 8.97 -15.07
CA ALA A 560 -19.51 7.75 -15.17
C ALA A 560 -21.00 8.01 -14.90
N ASP A 561 -21.34 8.86 -13.90
CA ASP A 561 -22.74 9.27 -13.63
C ASP A 561 -23.34 10.07 -14.78
N LEU A 562 -22.55 10.84 -15.47
CA LEU A 562 -22.91 11.58 -16.68
C LEU A 562 -23.11 10.72 -17.92
N TRP A 563 -22.70 9.44 -17.90
CA TRP A 563 -22.63 8.60 -19.10
C TRP A 563 -21.67 9.19 -20.16
N ASP A 564 -20.63 9.90 -19.74
CA ASP A 564 -19.58 10.47 -20.59
C ASP A 564 -18.40 9.51 -20.70
N ASP A 565 -18.45 8.59 -21.66
CA ASP A 565 -17.47 7.54 -21.87
C ASP A 565 -16.07 8.09 -22.23
N GLU A 566 -16.01 9.19 -22.98
CA GLU A 566 -14.75 9.85 -23.34
C GLU A 566 -14.14 10.59 -22.13
N GLY A 567 -14.93 11.41 -21.43
CA GLY A 567 -14.49 12.10 -20.21
C GLY A 567 -14.06 11.09 -19.14
N TRP A 568 -14.81 10.01 -18.97
CA TRP A 568 -14.45 8.93 -18.05
C TRP A 568 -13.10 8.29 -18.40
N HIS A 569 -12.88 7.98 -19.68
CA HIS A 569 -11.63 7.43 -20.16
C HIS A 569 -10.44 8.38 -19.91
N ILE A 570 -10.58 9.68 -20.25
CA ILE A 570 -9.53 10.68 -20.07
C ILE A 570 -9.17 10.85 -18.59
N ILE A 571 -10.18 11.10 -17.73
CA ILE A 571 -9.94 11.37 -16.31
C ILE A 571 -9.35 10.14 -15.61
N ALA A 572 -9.87 8.94 -15.88
CA ALA A 572 -9.32 7.71 -15.30
C ALA A 572 -7.86 7.43 -15.76
N THR A 573 -7.52 7.78 -17.01
CA THR A 573 -6.15 7.67 -17.51
C THR A 573 -5.22 8.65 -16.80
N ARG A 574 -5.65 9.90 -16.66
CA ARG A 574 -4.90 10.94 -15.93
C ARG A 574 -4.72 10.60 -14.45
N HIS A 575 -5.74 10.01 -13.83
CA HIS A 575 -5.67 9.58 -12.45
C HIS A 575 -4.57 8.52 -12.24
N VAL A 576 -4.54 7.51 -13.12
CA VAL A 576 -3.47 6.50 -13.09
C VAL A 576 -2.10 7.14 -13.34
N GLN A 577 -2.00 8.07 -14.31
CA GLN A 577 -0.75 8.74 -14.60
C GLN A 577 -0.29 9.61 -13.43
N TYR A 578 -1.17 10.44 -12.87
CA TYR A 578 -0.88 11.26 -11.69
C TYR A 578 -0.39 10.41 -10.50
N ALA A 579 -1.12 9.33 -10.20
CA ALA A 579 -0.75 8.43 -9.10
C ALA A 579 0.60 7.72 -9.35
N ARG A 580 0.92 7.40 -10.60
CA ARG A 580 2.23 6.83 -10.97
C ARG A 580 3.35 7.85 -10.91
N ASP A 581 3.14 9.05 -11.42
CA ASP A 581 4.16 10.11 -11.45
C ASP A 581 4.48 10.63 -10.04
N SER A 582 3.44 10.74 -9.19
CA SER A 582 3.61 11.08 -7.77
C SER A 582 4.05 9.89 -6.92
N GLY A 583 3.96 8.66 -7.46
CA GLY A 583 4.24 7.41 -6.76
C GLY A 583 3.26 7.11 -5.63
N ALA A 584 2.11 7.77 -5.55
CA ALA A 584 1.10 7.63 -4.51
C ALA A 584 0.32 6.29 -4.67
N LEU A 585 0.86 5.18 -4.15
CA LEU A 585 0.29 3.84 -4.39
C LEU A 585 -1.10 3.64 -3.77
N SER A 586 -1.41 4.26 -2.65
CA SER A 586 -2.77 4.23 -2.12
C SER A 586 -3.74 4.86 -3.12
N GLU A 587 -3.34 5.98 -3.73
CA GLU A 587 -4.07 6.66 -4.80
C GLU A 587 -4.09 5.84 -6.09
N LEU A 588 -2.96 5.22 -6.45
CA LEU A 588 -2.86 4.35 -7.63
C LEU A 588 -3.84 3.18 -7.53
N LEU A 589 -4.03 2.61 -6.35
CA LEU A 589 -5.01 1.55 -6.15
C LEU A 589 -6.44 2.01 -6.46
N PHE A 590 -6.82 3.24 -6.07
CA PHE A 590 -8.11 3.85 -6.43
C PHE A 590 -8.19 4.14 -7.93
N ALA A 591 -7.13 4.67 -8.52
CA ALA A 591 -7.06 4.98 -9.94
C ALA A 591 -7.21 3.72 -10.81
N LEU A 592 -6.53 2.64 -10.46
CA LEU A 592 -6.62 1.36 -11.16
C LEU A 592 -8.03 0.77 -11.10
N ARG A 593 -8.73 0.86 -9.96
CA ARG A 593 -10.11 0.40 -9.84
C ARG A 593 -11.01 1.04 -10.88
N SER A 594 -10.99 2.36 -10.95
CA SER A 594 -11.77 3.11 -11.91
C SER A 594 -11.39 2.76 -13.36
N ARG A 595 -10.09 2.64 -13.62
CA ARG A 595 -9.56 2.29 -14.93
C ARG A 595 -9.98 0.89 -15.37
N VAL A 596 -10.07 -0.08 -14.47
CA VAL A 596 -10.60 -1.42 -14.76
C VAL A 596 -12.00 -1.34 -15.32
N PHE A 597 -12.93 -0.59 -14.70
CA PHE A 597 -14.31 -0.46 -15.19
C PHE A 597 -14.36 0.15 -16.58
N VAL A 598 -13.55 1.17 -16.89
CA VAL A 598 -13.46 1.73 -18.25
C VAL A 598 -13.14 0.64 -19.27
N HIS A 599 -12.18 -0.24 -18.96
CA HIS A 599 -11.81 -1.35 -19.85
C HIS A 599 -12.88 -2.45 -19.91
N LEU A 600 -13.61 -2.72 -18.82
CA LEU A 600 -14.74 -3.67 -18.83
C LEU A 600 -15.82 -3.22 -19.80
N PHE A 601 -16.24 -1.96 -19.73
CA PHE A 601 -17.24 -1.41 -20.64
C PHE A 601 -16.73 -1.32 -22.09
N ALA A 602 -15.44 -1.09 -22.30
CA ALA A 602 -14.82 -1.11 -23.62
C ALA A 602 -14.68 -2.52 -24.23
N GLY A 603 -14.95 -3.60 -23.46
CA GLY A 603 -14.75 -4.98 -23.91
C GLY A 603 -13.27 -5.41 -23.92
N GLU A 604 -12.38 -4.68 -23.24
CA GLU A 604 -10.94 -4.92 -23.19
C GLU A 604 -10.57 -5.76 -21.95
N LEU A 605 -11.22 -6.96 -21.81
CA LEU A 605 -11.14 -7.76 -20.59
C LEU A 605 -9.73 -8.27 -20.27
N ALA A 606 -8.85 -8.42 -21.26
CA ALA A 606 -7.46 -8.78 -21.03
C ALA A 606 -6.67 -7.64 -20.36
N THR A 607 -6.91 -6.40 -20.80
CA THR A 607 -6.30 -5.20 -20.17
C THR A 607 -6.84 -5.00 -18.77
N ALA A 608 -8.14 -5.15 -18.57
CA ALA A 608 -8.75 -5.11 -17.25
C ALA A 608 -8.12 -6.14 -16.30
N ALA A 609 -7.87 -7.36 -16.75
CA ALA A 609 -7.22 -8.40 -15.96
C ALA A 609 -5.80 -8.02 -15.53
N ALA A 610 -5.01 -7.43 -16.42
CA ALA A 610 -3.65 -6.99 -16.08
C ALA A 610 -3.67 -5.90 -14.99
N LEU A 611 -4.63 -4.97 -15.05
CA LEU A 611 -4.79 -3.94 -14.02
C LEU A 611 -5.30 -4.52 -12.68
N VAL A 612 -6.13 -5.55 -12.73
CA VAL A 612 -6.58 -6.28 -11.52
C VAL A 612 -5.40 -6.97 -10.85
N GLU A 613 -4.52 -7.64 -11.62
CA GLU A 613 -3.30 -8.24 -11.08
C GLU A 613 -2.36 -7.18 -10.47
N GLU A 614 -2.17 -6.05 -11.17
CA GLU A 614 -1.38 -4.92 -10.66
C GLU A 614 -1.97 -4.39 -9.34
N ALA A 615 -3.30 -4.21 -9.26
CA ALA A 615 -3.97 -3.78 -8.05
C ALA A 615 -3.85 -4.80 -6.90
N GLY A 616 -3.86 -6.09 -7.20
CA GLY A 616 -3.64 -7.17 -6.23
C GLY A 616 -2.25 -7.07 -5.61
N VAL A 617 -1.21 -6.95 -6.43
CA VAL A 617 0.17 -6.74 -5.97
C VAL A 617 0.29 -5.49 -5.10
N LEU A 618 -0.35 -4.38 -5.49
CA LEU A 618 -0.35 -3.15 -4.71
C LEU A 618 -1.06 -3.30 -3.36
N THR A 619 -2.14 -4.06 -3.32
CA THR A 619 -2.90 -4.36 -2.09
C THR A 619 -2.03 -5.14 -1.09
N GLU A 620 -1.34 -6.17 -1.56
CA GLU A 620 -0.40 -6.95 -0.74
C GLU A 620 0.73 -6.07 -0.18
N VAL A 621 1.29 -5.20 -1.02
CA VAL A 621 2.41 -4.34 -0.66
C VAL A 621 2.03 -3.23 0.31
N THR A 622 0.87 -2.61 0.09
CA THR A 622 0.41 -1.50 0.94
C THR A 622 -0.23 -1.97 2.25
N GLY A 623 -0.51 -3.28 2.37
CA GLY A 623 -1.33 -3.82 3.46
C GLY A 623 -2.76 -3.24 3.46
N SER A 624 -3.20 -2.70 2.31
CA SER A 624 -4.52 -2.08 2.19
C SER A 624 -5.59 -3.13 2.42
N LYS A 625 -6.46 -2.87 3.37
CA LYS A 625 -7.65 -3.70 3.63
C LYS A 625 -8.86 -3.28 2.78
N ASN A 626 -8.66 -2.40 1.79
CA ASN A 626 -9.76 -1.91 0.96
C ASN A 626 -10.28 -3.01 0.01
N PRO A 627 -11.59 -3.22 -0.09
CA PRO A 627 -12.18 -4.26 -0.94
C PRO A 627 -11.84 -4.07 -2.42
N LEU A 628 -11.63 -5.17 -3.12
CA LEU A 628 -11.24 -5.19 -4.53
C LEU A 628 -12.46 -5.36 -5.45
N TYR A 629 -13.44 -4.44 -5.41
CA TYR A 629 -14.69 -4.52 -6.22
C TYR A 629 -14.45 -4.73 -7.71
N HIS A 630 -13.35 -4.21 -8.24
CA HIS A 630 -13.01 -4.35 -9.65
C HIS A 630 -12.70 -5.80 -10.05
N THR A 631 -12.26 -6.65 -9.11
CA THR A 631 -12.06 -8.09 -9.34
C THR A 631 -13.38 -8.79 -9.62
N VAL A 632 -14.44 -8.41 -8.89
CA VAL A 632 -15.79 -8.95 -9.07
C VAL A 632 -16.38 -8.53 -10.41
N GLY A 633 -16.25 -7.25 -10.78
CA GLY A 633 -16.66 -6.74 -12.08
C GLY A 633 -15.97 -7.48 -13.24
N GLN A 634 -14.66 -7.72 -13.09
CA GLN A 634 -13.87 -8.43 -14.09
C GLN A 634 -14.27 -9.92 -14.18
N ALA A 635 -14.47 -10.62 -13.04
CA ALA A 635 -14.89 -12.00 -13.01
C ALA A 635 -16.29 -12.19 -13.65
N ALA A 636 -17.23 -11.32 -13.30
CA ALA A 636 -18.58 -11.30 -13.88
C ALA A 636 -18.56 -11.05 -15.40
N SER A 637 -17.72 -10.09 -15.86
CA SER A 637 -17.61 -9.78 -17.29
C SER A 637 -16.99 -10.92 -18.09
N ARG A 638 -16.05 -11.68 -17.52
CA ARG A 638 -15.53 -12.93 -18.14
C ARG A 638 -16.57 -14.03 -18.19
N GLY A 639 -17.48 -14.09 -17.22
CA GLY A 639 -18.64 -14.96 -17.24
C GLY A 639 -18.32 -16.45 -17.06
N HIS A 640 -17.24 -16.80 -16.33
CA HIS A 640 -16.99 -18.17 -15.85
C HIS A 640 -17.79 -18.38 -14.56
N GLU A 641 -18.94 -19.04 -14.64
CA GLU A 641 -19.95 -19.12 -13.61
C GLU A 641 -19.38 -19.40 -12.19
N GLY A 642 -18.73 -20.53 -11.96
CA GLY A 642 -18.25 -20.91 -10.64
C GLY A 642 -17.24 -19.92 -10.03
N ASN A 643 -16.30 -19.41 -10.84
CA ASN A 643 -15.29 -18.44 -10.37
C ASN A 643 -15.92 -17.07 -10.06
N ALA A 644 -16.88 -16.63 -10.88
CA ALA A 644 -17.53 -15.35 -10.69
C ALA A 644 -18.46 -15.37 -9.47
N GLU A 645 -19.22 -16.45 -9.27
CA GLU A 645 -20.09 -16.61 -8.09
C GLU A 645 -19.28 -16.65 -6.79
N ALA A 646 -18.14 -17.34 -6.77
CA ALA A 646 -17.26 -17.35 -5.60
C ALA A 646 -16.74 -15.94 -5.28
N ALA A 647 -16.26 -15.20 -6.28
CA ALA A 647 -15.80 -13.83 -6.11
C ALA A 647 -16.92 -12.88 -5.64
N ILE A 648 -18.14 -13.02 -6.16
CA ILE A 648 -19.34 -12.26 -5.74
C ILE A 648 -19.66 -12.55 -4.27
N ALA A 649 -19.69 -13.82 -3.85
CA ALA A 649 -20.01 -14.23 -2.50
C ALA A 649 -18.96 -13.70 -1.49
N GLU A 650 -17.69 -13.83 -1.79
CA GLU A 650 -16.59 -13.34 -0.97
C GLU A 650 -16.64 -11.81 -0.82
N SER A 651 -16.77 -11.09 -1.93
CA SER A 651 -16.90 -9.63 -1.91
C SER A 651 -18.13 -9.18 -1.11
N ALA A 652 -19.27 -9.81 -1.31
CA ALA A 652 -20.50 -9.47 -0.58
C ALA A 652 -20.37 -9.68 0.93
N ALA A 653 -19.66 -10.70 1.37
CA ALA A 653 -19.38 -10.93 2.79
C ALA A 653 -18.46 -9.83 3.35
N GLU A 654 -17.39 -9.50 2.65
CA GLU A 654 -16.41 -8.51 3.05
C GLU A 654 -17.02 -7.10 3.16
N VAL A 655 -17.74 -6.64 2.13
CA VAL A 655 -18.34 -5.29 2.12
C VAL A 655 -19.43 -5.14 3.17
N ARG A 656 -20.21 -6.19 3.45
CA ARG A 656 -21.20 -6.16 4.54
C ARG A 656 -20.53 -6.06 5.92
N ALA A 657 -19.44 -6.81 6.13
CA ALA A 657 -18.69 -6.75 7.39
C ALA A 657 -18.11 -5.35 7.67
N ARG A 658 -17.83 -4.57 6.62
CA ARG A 658 -17.31 -3.20 6.71
C ARG A 658 -18.36 -2.10 6.69
N GLY A 659 -19.61 -2.43 6.44
CA GLY A 659 -20.67 -1.44 6.26
C GLY A 659 -20.48 -0.57 5.01
N ASP A 660 -19.90 -1.11 3.95
CA ASP A 660 -19.66 -0.44 2.67
C ASP A 660 -20.82 -0.71 1.69
N ASP A 661 -21.81 0.17 1.71
CA ASP A 661 -23.01 0.03 0.87
C ASP A 661 -22.70 0.28 -0.62
N GLY A 662 -21.76 1.17 -0.92
CA GLY A 662 -21.28 1.42 -2.28
C GLY A 662 -20.66 0.16 -2.90
N GLY A 663 -19.79 -0.52 -2.16
CA GLY A 663 -19.20 -1.79 -2.58
C GLY A 663 -20.22 -2.91 -2.73
N LEU A 664 -21.24 -2.94 -1.89
CA LEU A 664 -22.34 -3.90 -2.04
C LEU A 664 -23.10 -3.68 -3.35
N SER A 665 -23.38 -2.43 -3.70
CA SER A 665 -24.08 -2.08 -4.95
C SER A 665 -23.26 -2.48 -6.19
N VAL A 666 -21.93 -2.28 -6.20
CA VAL A 666 -21.04 -2.77 -7.26
C VAL A 666 -21.10 -4.29 -7.38
N THR A 667 -21.07 -4.99 -6.24
CA THR A 667 -21.09 -6.46 -6.21
C THR A 667 -22.41 -6.99 -6.73
N GLN A 668 -23.53 -6.36 -6.39
CA GLN A 668 -24.86 -6.73 -6.86
C GLN A 668 -25.08 -6.42 -8.35
N TRP A 669 -24.55 -5.28 -8.84
CA TRP A 669 -24.54 -5.00 -10.28
C TRP A 669 -23.77 -6.09 -11.05
N ALA A 670 -22.59 -6.47 -10.58
CA ALA A 670 -21.78 -7.50 -11.21
C ALA A 670 -22.49 -8.86 -11.24
N ALA A 671 -23.22 -9.20 -10.16
CA ALA A 671 -24.05 -10.39 -10.09
C ALA A 671 -25.20 -10.34 -11.12
N ALA A 672 -25.91 -9.21 -11.20
CA ALA A 672 -27.00 -9.03 -12.15
C ALA A 672 -26.50 -9.14 -13.61
N PHE A 673 -25.35 -8.52 -13.92
CA PHE A 673 -24.70 -8.59 -15.22
C PHE A 673 -24.34 -10.05 -15.60
N LEU A 674 -23.71 -10.78 -14.69
CA LEU A 674 -23.37 -12.20 -14.88
C LEU A 674 -24.60 -13.04 -15.15
N TYR A 675 -25.61 -12.94 -14.28
CA TYR A 675 -26.82 -13.77 -14.36
C TYR A 675 -27.66 -13.47 -15.60
N ASN A 676 -27.72 -12.20 -16.07
CA ASN A 676 -28.29 -11.87 -17.37
C ASN A 676 -27.55 -12.55 -18.51
N GLY A 677 -26.20 -12.57 -18.46
CA GLY A 677 -25.37 -13.28 -19.44
C GLY A 677 -25.59 -14.79 -19.46
N LEU A 678 -25.78 -15.40 -18.29
CA LEU A 678 -26.07 -16.83 -18.12
C LEU A 678 -27.52 -17.21 -18.49
N GLY A 679 -28.44 -16.23 -18.53
CA GLY A 679 -29.87 -16.44 -18.73
C GLY A 679 -30.62 -16.83 -17.46
N ARG A 680 -30.03 -16.56 -16.26
CA ARG A 680 -30.62 -16.78 -14.95
C ARG A 680 -31.36 -15.51 -14.49
N TYR A 681 -32.48 -15.22 -15.14
CA TYR A 681 -33.11 -13.90 -15.05
C TYR A 681 -33.75 -13.59 -13.69
N GLU A 682 -34.22 -14.58 -12.94
CA GLU A 682 -34.75 -14.36 -11.59
C GLU A 682 -33.65 -13.95 -10.61
N ASP A 683 -32.49 -14.60 -10.69
CA ASP A 683 -31.31 -14.24 -9.90
C ASP A 683 -30.78 -12.85 -10.30
N ALA A 684 -30.77 -12.56 -11.62
CA ALA A 684 -30.40 -11.25 -12.13
C ALA A 684 -31.34 -10.14 -11.62
N LEU A 685 -32.65 -10.39 -11.58
CA LEU A 685 -33.64 -9.45 -11.09
C LEU A 685 -33.43 -9.14 -9.59
N ALA A 686 -33.23 -10.18 -8.79
CA ALA A 686 -32.99 -10.02 -7.36
C ALA A 686 -31.72 -9.22 -7.06
N ALA A 687 -30.64 -9.47 -7.79
CA ALA A 687 -29.40 -8.73 -7.68
C ALA A 687 -29.54 -7.27 -8.17
N ALA A 688 -30.18 -7.05 -9.33
CA ALA A 688 -30.35 -5.72 -9.91
C ALA A 688 -31.20 -4.79 -9.04
N GLN A 689 -32.22 -5.31 -8.33
CA GLN A 689 -33.01 -4.53 -7.38
C GLN A 689 -32.15 -3.99 -6.23
N GLN A 690 -31.19 -4.78 -5.73
CA GLN A 690 -30.28 -4.34 -4.68
C GLN A 690 -29.23 -3.35 -5.18
N ALA A 691 -28.78 -3.49 -6.44
CA ALA A 691 -27.79 -2.58 -7.04
C ALA A 691 -28.37 -1.18 -7.28
N GLY A 692 -29.67 -1.08 -7.62
CA GLY A 692 -30.37 0.18 -7.96
C GLY A 692 -30.62 1.11 -6.76
N GLU A 693 -30.30 0.72 -5.54
CA GLU A 693 -30.54 1.51 -4.35
C GLU A 693 -29.43 2.53 -4.04
N PHE A 694 -28.30 2.50 -4.75
CA PHE A 694 -27.18 3.45 -4.61
C PHE A 694 -27.40 4.73 -5.42
N GLN A 695 -26.95 5.90 -4.93
CA GLN A 695 -27.36 7.22 -5.44
C GLN A 695 -26.52 7.83 -6.56
N LEU A 696 -25.45 7.17 -7.05
CA LEU A 696 -24.61 7.63 -8.16
C LEU A 696 -24.48 6.54 -9.23
N GLY A 697 -24.03 6.87 -10.41
CA GLY A 697 -23.82 6.11 -11.65
C GLY A 697 -24.11 4.61 -11.65
N LEU A 698 -23.73 3.92 -10.57
CA LEU A 698 -23.97 2.49 -10.36
C LEU A 698 -25.46 2.12 -10.28
N ALA A 699 -26.30 3.00 -9.73
CA ALA A 699 -27.76 2.81 -9.73
C ALA A 699 -28.30 2.73 -11.16
N ASN A 700 -27.80 3.61 -12.02
CA ASN A 700 -28.18 3.65 -13.43
C ASN A 700 -27.75 2.37 -14.18
N TRP A 701 -26.60 1.82 -13.86
CA TRP A 701 -26.15 0.55 -14.43
C TRP A 701 -27.00 -0.62 -13.93
N GLY A 702 -27.38 -0.62 -12.64
CA GLY A 702 -28.30 -1.58 -12.04
C GLY A 702 -29.70 -1.55 -12.70
N LEU A 703 -30.22 -0.34 -13.01
CA LEU A 703 -31.51 -0.19 -13.69
C LEU A 703 -31.50 -0.83 -15.09
N ALA A 704 -30.42 -0.68 -15.85
CA ALA A 704 -30.28 -1.31 -17.17
C ALA A 704 -30.32 -2.85 -17.08
N GLU A 705 -29.70 -3.44 -16.05
CA GLU A 705 -29.76 -4.88 -15.78
C GLU A 705 -31.16 -5.31 -15.33
N LEU A 706 -31.82 -4.51 -14.49
CA LEU A 706 -33.16 -4.77 -13.98
C LEU A 706 -34.21 -4.81 -15.11
N VAL A 707 -34.10 -3.90 -16.10
CA VAL A 707 -35.00 -3.89 -17.24
C VAL A 707 -34.94 -5.21 -18.02
N GLU A 708 -33.73 -5.67 -18.34
CA GLU A 708 -33.52 -6.93 -19.05
C GLU A 708 -34.06 -8.12 -18.26
N ALA A 709 -33.63 -8.22 -16.99
CA ALA A 709 -34.03 -9.30 -16.09
C ALA A 709 -35.56 -9.31 -15.84
N GLY A 710 -36.17 -8.15 -15.62
CA GLY A 710 -37.59 -7.99 -15.38
C GLY A 710 -38.45 -8.44 -16.58
N VAL A 711 -38.09 -8.03 -17.78
CA VAL A 711 -38.80 -8.49 -18.98
C VAL A 711 -38.67 -10.00 -19.18
N ARG A 712 -37.49 -10.55 -18.98
CA ARG A 712 -37.18 -11.97 -19.18
C ARG A 712 -37.76 -12.90 -18.11
N SER A 713 -37.95 -12.42 -16.88
CA SER A 713 -38.58 -13.16 -15.78
C SER A 713 -40.12 -12.95 -15.69
N GLY A 714 -40.71 -12.23 -16.69
CA GLY A 714 -42.16 -11.94 -16.73
C GLY A 714 -42.61 -10.84 -15.77
N ARG A 715 -41.69 -10.10 -15.16
CA ARG A 715 -41.96 -8.97 -14.24
C ARG A 715 -41.91 -7.64 -14.98
N ARG A 716 -42.68 -7.55 -16.09
CA ARG A 716 -42.71 -6.41 -17.00
C ARG A 716 -43.00 -5.08 -16.30
N GLU A 717 -43.89 -5.07 -15.28
CA GLU A 717 -44.20 -3.85 -14.51
C GLU A 717 -42.95 -3.24 -13.86
N LEU A 718 -42.08 -4.06 -13.27
CA LEU A 718 -40.84 -3.59 -12.69
C LEU A 718 -39.88 -3.05 -13.76
N ALA A 719 -39.85 -3.68 -14.94
CA ALA A 719 -39.01 -3.21 -16.03
C ALA A 719 -39.48 -1.85 -16.56
N VAL A 720 -40.81 -1.61 -16.66
CA VAL A 720 -41.34 -0.31 -17.09
C VAL A 720 -40.97 0.80 -16.12
N VAL A 721 -41.16 0.57 -14.81
CA VAL A 721 -40.74 1.53 -13.77
C VAL A 721 -39.23 1.83 -13.86
N ALA A 722 -38.39 0.80 -14.07
CA ALA A 722 -36.97 0.98 -14.22
C ALA A 722 -36.59 1.76 -15.51
N VAL A 723 -37.33 1.59 -16.60
CA VAL A 723 -37.13 2.39 -17.84
C VAL A 723 -37.45 3.87 -17.59
N ASP A 724 -38.53 4.16 -16.85
CA ASP A 724 -38.90 5.55 -16.53
C ASP A 724 -37.83 6.22 -15.66
N GLN A 725 -37.36 5.53 -14.61
CA GLN A 725 -36.24 6.00 -13.77
C GLN A 725 -34.94 6.20 -14.58
N LEU A 726 -34.61 5.28 -15.48
CA LEU A 726 -33.46 5.38 -16.35
C LEU A 726 -33.58 6.59 -17.30
N ALA A 727 -34.80 6.86 -17.80
CA ALA A 727 -35.06 7.98 -18.68
C ALA A 727 -34.77 9.34 -18.02
N ASP A 728 -35.04 9.51 -16.75
CA ASP A 728 -34.79 10.75 -16.01
C ASP A 728 -33.32 11.18 -16.08
N THR A 729 -32.39 10.24 -15.97
CA THR A 729 -30.97 10.52 -16.02
C THR A 729 -30.41 10.54 -17.44
N THR A 730 -30.79 9.56 -18.26
CA THR A 730 -30.26 9.40 -19.65
C THR A 730 -30.71 10.49 -20.59
N CYS A 731 -31.97 10.95 -20.49
CA CYS A 731 -32.46 12.09 -21.30
C CYS A 731 -31.78 13.41 -20.91
N ALA A 732 -31.57 13.63 -19.60
CA ALA A 732 -30.89 14.82 -19.12
C ALA A 732 -29.39 14.82 -19.52
N SER A 733 -28.71 13.67 -19.46
CA SER A 733 -27.34 13.51 -19.96
C SER A 733 -27.24 13.79 -21.46
N GLY A 734 -28.07 13.15 -22.27
CA GLY A 734 -28.14 13.31 -23.72
C GLY A 734 -26.89 12.76 -24.46
N THR A 735 -26.02 12.01 -23.82
CA THR A 735 -24.87 11.37 -24.48
C THR A 735 -25.30 10.17 -25.32
N ASP A 736 -24.50 9.78 -26.31
CA ASP A 736 -24.81 8.60 -27.12
C ASP A 736 -24.81 7.30 -26.31
N TRP A 737 -23.97 7.18 -25.27
CA TRP A 737 -24.04 6.05 -24.36
C TRP A 737 -25.38 6.01 -23.62
N ALA A 738 -25.75 7.11 -22.94
CA ALA A 738 -27.01 7.21 -22.19
C ALA A 738 -28.24 6.89 -23.05
N LEU A 739 -28.36 7.57 -24.18
CA LEU A 739 -29.50 7.43 -25.08
C LEU A 739 -29.53 6.06 -25.76
N GLY A 740 -28.37 5.48 -26.07
CA GLY A 740 -28.28 4.13 -26.64
C GLY A 740 -28.74 3.05 -25.65
N VAL A 741 -28.36 3.15 -24.37
CA VAL A 741 -28.85 2.24 -23.32
C VAL A 741 -30.35 2.42 -23.09
N LEU A 742 -30.86 3.67 -23.05
CA LEU A 742 -32.28 3.95 -22.92
C LEU A 742 -33.10 3.40 -24.11
N ALA A 743 -32.64 3.58 -25.33
CA ALA A 743 -33.30 3.04 -26.51
C ALA A 743 -33.40 1.52 -26.44
N ARG A 744 -32.32 0.83 -26.05
CA ARG A 744 -32.32 -0.62 -25.82
C ARG A 744 -33.29 -1.04 -24.70
N ALA A 745 -33.31 -0.31 -23.60
CA ALA A 745 -34.21 -0.58 -22.48
C ALA A 745 -35.70 -0.40 -22.89
N ARG A 746 -36.02 0.67 -23.62
CA ARG A 746 -37.34 0.91 -24.17
C ARG A 746 -37.74 -0.17 -25.17
N ALA A 747 -36.83 -0.60 -26.04
CA ALA A 747 -37.11 -1.67 -27.00
C ALA A 747 -37.55 -2.97 -26.33
N LEU A 748 -36.96 -3.30 -25.18
CA LEU A 748 -37.31 -4.51 -24.41
C LEU A 748 -38.75 -4.48 -23.85
N VAL A 749 -39.26 -3.32 -23.46
CA VAL A 749 -40.61 -3.15 -22.90
C VAL A 749 -41.64 -2.78 -23.97
N THR A 750 -41.28 -2.58 -25.23
CA THR A 750 -42.16 -2.22 -26.33
C THR A 750 -42.60 -3.47 -27.10
N ASP A 751 -43.88 -3.55 -27.40
CA ASP A 751 -44.45 -4.70 -28.09
C ASP A 751 -44.48 -4.50 -29.64
N GLY A 752 -44.41 -5.61 -30.34
CA GLY A 752 -44.57 -5.63 -31.80
C GLY A 752 -43.46 -4.89 -32.57
N ASP A 753 -43.76 -4.45 -33.77
CA ASP A 753 -42.79 -3.82 -34.69
C ASP A 753 -42.27 -2.44 -34.22
N ALA A 754 -42.96 -1.80 -33.26
CA ALA A 754 -42.53 -0.54 -32.68
C ALA A 754 -41.22 -0.64 -31.90
N ALA A 755 -40.79 -1.83 -31.52
CA ALA A 755 -39.49 -2.06 -30.88
C ALA A 755 -38.31 -1.95 -31.85
N GLU A 756 -38.49 -2.24 -33.15
CA GLU A 756 -37.40 -2.29 -34.12
C GLU A 756 -36.63 -0.97 -34.25
N PRO A 757 -37.28 0.20 -34.47
CA PRO A 757 -36.55 1.47 -34.55
C PRO A 757 -35.74 1.77 -33.28
N LEU A 758 -36.22 1.37 -32.12
CA LEU A 758 -35.50 1.56 -30.86
C LEU A 758 -34.23 0.70 -30.76
N TYR A 759 -34.28 -0.57 -31.23
CA TYR A 759 -33.06 -1.39 -31.32
C TYR A 759 -32.03 -0.83 -32.29
N ARG A 760 -32.50 -0.33 -33.44
CA ARG A 760 -31.61 0.31 -34.43
C ARG A 760 -30.99 1.59 -33.89
N GLU A 761 -31.78 2.44 -33.21
CA GLU A 761 -31.25 3.62 -32.51
C GLU A 761 -30.21 3.24 -31.45
N ALA A 762 -30.47 2.22 -30.66
CA ALA A 762 -29.53 1.75 -29.62
C ALA A 762 -28.18 1.37 -30.26
N ILE A 763 -28.19 0.59 -31.34
CA ILE A 763 -26.98 0.17 -32.05
C ILE A 763 -26.26 1.38 -32.66
N GLU A 764 -26.96 2.26 -33.36
CA GLU A 764 -26.37 3.44 -34.00
C GLU A 764 -25.67 4.37 -33.00
N ARG A 765 -26.31 4.62 -31.84
CA ARG A 765 -25.73 5.47 -30.79
C ARG A 765 -24.55 4.80 -30.11
N LEU A 766 -24.69 3.56 -29.70
CA LEU A 766 -23.63 2.81 -28.99
C LEU A 766 -22.41 2.56 -29.89
N ASP A 767 -22.58 2.47 -31.21
CA ASP A 767 -21.45 2.32 -32.14
C ASP A 767 -20.52 3.53 -32.17
N ARG A 768 -21.00 4.73 -31.78
CA ARG A 768 -20.22 5.97 -31.67
C ARG A 768 -19.45 6.08 -30.37
N THR A 769 -19.63 5.13 -29.43
CA THR A 769 -19.07 5.18 -28.09
C THR A 769 -17.92 4.20 -27.89
N ARG A 770 -17.20 4.36 -26.77
CA ARG A 770 -16.19 3.39 -26.31
C ARG A 770 -16.79 2.15 -25.63
N VAL A 771 -18.08 2.17 -25.24
CA VAL A 771 -18.71 1.12 -24.44
C VAL A 771 -19.14 -0.08 -25.29
N ARG A 772 -18.17 -0.77 -25.86
CA ARG A 772 -18.37 -1.86 -26.83
C ARG A 772 -19.12 -3.06 -26.25
N MET A 773 -19.06 -3.28 -24.91
CA MET A 773 -19.83 -4.31 -24.24
C MET A 773 -21.33 -4.05 -24.39
N GLU A 774 -21.77 -2.80 -24.24
CA GLU A 774 -23.17 -2.39 -24.41
C GLU A 774 -23.64 -2.50 -25.86
N LEU A 775 -22.78 -2.19 -26.81
CA LEU A 775 -23.06 -2.40 -28.25
C LEU A 775 -23.28 -3.89 -28.56
N GLY A 776 -22.41 -4.78 -28.02
CA GLY A 776 -22.59 -6.23 -28.19
C GLY A 776 -23.91 -6.73 -27.61
N ARG A 777 -24.31 -6.18 -26.45
CA ARG A 777 -25.63 -6.48 -25.84
C ARG A 777 -26.81 -5.96 -26.71
N ALA A 778 -26.70 -4.77 -27.30
CA ALA A 778 -27.72 -4.25 -28.19
C ALA A 778 -27.91 -5.17 -29.41
N HIS A 779 -26.81 -5.63 -30.03
CA HIS A 779 -26.88 -6.61 -31.12
C HIS A 779 -27.50 -7.94 -30.68
N LEU A 780 -27.13 -8.44 -29.50
CA LEU A 780 -27.67 -9.69 -28.94
C LEU A 780 -29.19 -9.59 -28.77
N LEU A 781 -29.66 -8.57 -28.09
CA LEU A 781 -31.08 -8.40 -27.75
C LEU A 781 -31.94 -8.11 -28.98
N TYR A 782 -31.40 -7.36 -29.93
CA TYR A 782 -32.06 -7.13 -31.23
C TYR A 782 -32.13 -8.43 -32.03
N GLY A 783 -31.06 -9.19 -32.13
CA GLY A 783 -31.04 -10.48 -32.79
C GLY A 783 -31.98 -11.49 -32.14
N GLU A 784 -32.11 -11.52 -30.84
CA GLU A 784 -33.08 -12.34 -30.12
C GLU A 784 -34.54 -11.90 -30.39
N TRP A 785 -34.80 -10.60 -30.51
CA TRP A 785 -36.10 -10.07 -30.91
C TRP A 785 -36.44 -10.46 -32.34
N LEU A 786 -35.54 -10.23 -33.30
CA LEU A 786 -35.70 -10.61 -34.70
C LEU A 786 -35.96 -12.12 -34.89
N ARG A 787 -35.29 -12.97 -34.11
CA ARG A 787 -35.49 -14.41 -34.16
C ARG A 787 -36.91 -14.77 -33.68
N ARG A 788 -37.44 -14.12 -32.64
CA ARG A 788 -38.83 -14.32 -32.20
C ARG A 788 -39.84 -13.90 -33.24
N GLN A 789 -39.49 -12.89 -34.08
CA GLN A 789 -40.27 -12.45 -35.23
C GLN A 789 -40.00 -13.29 -36.48
N GLN A 790 -39.23 -14.38 -36.35
CA GLN A 790 -38.87 -15.28 -37.49
C GLN A 790 -38.14 -14.57 -38.65
N ARG A 791 -37.45 -13.48 -38.42
CA ARG A 791 -36.76 -12.68 -39.43
C ARG A 791 -35.36 -13.23 -39.75
N ALA A 792 -34.97 -13.19 -41.03
CA ALA A 792 -33.70 -13.73 -41.53
C ALA A 792 -32.48 -12.94 -41.07
N ASP A 793 -32.59 -11.65 -40.87
CA ASP A 793 -31.55 -10.74 -40.38
C ASP A 793 -31.14 -10.99 -38.91
N ALA A 794 -31.95 -11.76 -38.16
CA ALA A 794 -31.59 -12.22 -36.81
C ALA A 794 -30.17 -12.83 -36.73
N ARG A 795 -29.79 -13.61 -37.78
CA ARG A 795 -28.46 -14.28 -37.80
C ARG A 795 -27.33 -13.30 -37.86
N GLU A 796 -27.46 -12.21 -38.60
CA GLU A 796 -26.40 -11.19 -38.71
C GLU A 796 -26.09 -10.56 -37.36
N HIS A 797 -27.13 -10.09 -36.68
CA HIS A 797 -26.96 -9.45 -35.36
C HIS A 797 -26.47 -10.42 -34.30
N LEU A 798 -26.99 -11.65 -34.28
CA LEU A 798 -26.54 -12.68 -33.31
C LEU A 798 -25.09 -13.08 -33.58
N ARG A 799 -24.64 -13.17 -34.84
CA ARG A 799 -23.25 -13.45 -35.18
C ARG A 799 -22.34 -12.29 -34.78
N THR A 800 -22.75 -11.04 -35.05
CA THR A 800 -22.03 -9.84 -34.63
C THR A 800 -21.83 -9.85 -33.09
N ALA A 801 -22.90 -10.11 -32.34
CA ALA A 801 -22.82 -10.21 -30.89
C ALA A 801 -21.87 -11.34 -30.43
N HIS A 802 -22.01 -12.55 -31.02
CA HIS A 802 -21.14 -13.70 -30.70
C HIS A 802 -19.68 -13.40 -30.98
N ASP A 803 -19.37 -12.81 -32.12
CA ASP A 803 -18.00 -12.45 -32.48
C ASP A 803 -17.40 -11.34 -31.61
N MET A 804 -18.24 -10.35 -31.22
CA MET A 804 -17.81 -9.31 -30.29
C MET A 804 -17.48 -9.90 -28.90
N PHE A 805 -18.39 -10.64 -28.30
CA PHE A 805 -18.18 -11.25 -26.97
C PHE A 805 -17.06 -12.27 -26.99
N GLY A 806 -16.92 -13.04 -28.07
CA GLY A 806 -15.80 -13.97 -28.25
C GLY A 806 -14.45 -13.27 -28.31
N ARG A 807 -14.36 -12.12 -28.96
CA ARG A 807 -13.13 -11.29 -28.99
C ARG A 807 -12.83 -10.65 -27.64
N PHE A 808 -13.85 -10.24 -26.92
CA PHE A 808 -13.69 -9.65 -25.58
C PHE A 808 -13.30 -10.70 -24.53
N GLY A 809 -13.68 -11.98 -24.73
CA GLY A 809 -13.56 -13.04 -23.73
C GLY A 809 -14.73 -13.07 -22.73
N ALA A 810 -15.90 -12.48 -23.10
CA ALA A 810 -17.11 -12.45 -22.29
C ALA A 810 -17.94 -13.74 -22.53
N MET A 811 -17.55 -14.81 -21.86
CA MET A 811 -17.98 -16.18 -22.16
C MET A 811 -19.48 -16.41 -21.93
N ALA A 812 -20.09 -15.85 -20.89
CA ALA A 812 -21.52 -16.01 -20.60
C ALA A 812 -22.38 -15.45 -21.75
N PHE A 813 -22.11 -14.21 -22.17
CA PHE A 813 -22.81 -13.58 -23.29
C PHE A 813 -22.47 -14.23 -24.65
N ALA A 814 -21.23 -14.64 -24.88
CA ALA A 814 -20.84 -15.38 -26.08
C ALA A 814 -21.59 -16.71 -26.20
N GLU A 815 -21.73 -17.43 -25.09
CA GLU A 815 -22.48 -18.71 -25.07
C GLU A 815 -23.99 -18.48 -25.23
N ARG A 816 -24.54 -17.41 -24.67
CA ARG A 816 -25.93 -17.01 -24.89
C ARG A 816 -26.17 -16.70 -26.37
N ALA A 817 -25.33 -15.87 -26.98
CA ALA A 817 -25.39 -15.56 -28.41
C ALA A 817 -25.27 -16.82 -29.29
N ARG A 818 -24.38 -17.74 -28.94
CA ARG A 818 -24.19 -19.03 -29.61
C ARG A 818 -25.45 -19.90 -29.56
N ARG A 819 -26.10 -20.01 -28.39
CA ARG A 819 -27.36 -20.75 -28.25
C ARG A 819 -28.46 -20.17 -29.11
N GLU A 820 -28.57 -18.85 -29.18
CA GLU A 820 -29.54 -18.15 -30.00
C GLU A 820 -29.27 -18.34 -31.51
N LEU A 821 -28.01 -18.31 -31.94
CA LEU A 821 -27.61 -18.64 -33.33
C LEU A 821 -27.96 -20.08 -33.69
N GLN A 822 -27.69 -21.04 -32.83
CA GLN A 822 -28.06 -22.44 -33.06
C GLN A 822 -29.58 -22.61 -33.22
N ALA A 823 -30.38 -21.85 -32.44
CA ALA A 823 -31.81 -21.86 -32.53
C ALA A 823 -32.33 -21.30 -33.87
N THR A 824 -31.50 -20.54 -34.64
CA THR A 824 -31.81 -20.14 -36.04
C THR A 824 -31.44 -21.20 -37.09
N GLY A 825 -30.89 -22.37 -36.67
CA GLY A 825 -30.44 -23.44 -37.59
C GLY A 825 -28.98 -23.28 -38.08
N GLU A 826 -28.23 -22.31 -37.57
CA GLU A 826 -26.82 -22.10 -37.92
C GLU A 826 -25.88 -23.05 -37.15
N LYS A 827 -24.93 -23.69 -37.87
CA LYS A 827 -23.90 -24.50 -37.23
C LYS A 827 -22.72 -23.64 -36.84
N VAL A 828 -22.62 -23.28 -35.58
CA VAL A 828 -21.48 -22.54 -35.04
C VAL A 828 -20.36 -23.51 -34.67
N ARG A 829 -19.17 -23.41 -35.30
CA ARG A 829 -17.98 -24.18 -34.91
C ARG A 829 -17.43 -23.62 -33.62
N LYS A 830 -17.19 -24.51 -32.65
CA LYS A 830 -16.42 -24.18 -31.43
C LYS A 830 -14.98 -23.85 -31.86
N ARG A 831 -14.58 -22.61 -31.74
CA ARG A 831 -13.17 -22.21 -31.85
C ARG A 831 -12.51 -22.56 -30.53
N SER A 832 -11.80 -23.69 -30.45
CA SER A 832 -10.89 -23.96 -29.35
C SER A 832 -9.68 -23.03 -29.51
N LEU A 833 -9.55 -22.06 -28.62
CA LEU A 833 -8.28 -21.38 -28.44
C LEU A 833 -7.32 -22.38 -27.81
N ASP A 834 -6.23 -22.69 -28.50
CA ASP A 834 -5.14 -23.52 -27.97
C ASP A 834 -4.51 -22.77 -26.80
N THR A 835 -4.65 -23.30 -25.58
CA THR A 835 -4.25 -22.67 -24.32
C THR A 835 -2.75 -22.73 -24.05
N ARG A 836 -1.93 -23.22 -25.01
CA ARG A 836 -0.49 -23.46 -24.81
C ARG A 836 0.42 -22.24 -25.01
N ASP A 837 -0.03 -21.19 -25.67
CA ASP A 837 0.82 -20.04 -26.06
C ASP A 837 0.30 -18.68 -25.56
N VAL A 838 -0.48 -18.65 -24.51
CA VAL A 838 -1.01 -17.38 -23.97
C VAL A 838 0.03 -16.75 -23.03
N LEU A 839 0.42 -15.50 -23.32
CA LEU A 839 1.23 -14.70 -22.41
C LEU A 839 0.46 -14.51 -21.09
N THR A 840 1.16 -14.56 -19.95
CA THR A 840 0.57 -14.10 -18.69
C THR A 840 0.25 -12.59 -18.80
N ALA A 841 -0.62 -12.07 -17.93
CA ALA A 841 -0.98 -10.66 -17.96
C ALA A 841 0.26 -9.75 -17.83
N GLN A 842 1.21 -10.12 -16.97
CA GLN A 842 2.46 -9.39 -16.81
C GLN A 842 3.36 -9.49 -18.04
N GLU A 843 3.50 -10.67 -18.65
CA GLU A 843 4.22 -10.85 -19.91
C GLU A 843 3.60 -10.05 -21.05
N ALA A 844 2.27 -9.98 -21.12
CA ALA A 844 1.55 -9.19 -22.11
C ALA A 844 1.74 -7.69 -21.91
N GLN A 845 1.84 -7.22 -20.66
CA GLN A 845 2.06 -5.84 -20.33
C GLN A 845 3.50 -5.42 -20.64
N VAL A 846 4.49 -6.25 -20.27
CA VAL A 846 5.89 -6.07 -20.66
C VAL A 846 6.04 -6.05 -22.18
N ALA A 847 5.39 -6.98 -22.89
CA ALA A 847 5.43 -7.05 -24.35
C ALA A 847 4.86 -5.79 -25.01
N ARG A 848 3.75 -5.25 -24.50
CA ARG A 848 3.12 -4.00 -24.97
C ARG A 848 4.04 -2.80 -24.82
N LEU A 849 4.57 -2.58 -23.62
CA LEU A 849 5.47 -1.47 -23.33
C LEU A 849 6.76 -1.56 -24.17
N ALA A 850 7.31 -2.77 -24.32
CA ALA A 850 8.45 -3.02 -25.16
C ALA A 850 8.17 -2.74 -26.64
N ALA A 851 7.02 -3.13 -27.15
CA ALA A 851 6.58 -2.83 -28.51
C ALA A 851 6.31 -1.32 -28.73
N GLY A 852 5.86 -0.61 -27.69
CA GLY A 852 5.71 0.85 -27.66
C GLY A 852 7.03 1.63 -27.70
N GLY A 853 8.17 0.95 -27.53
CA GLY A 853 9.51 1.57 -27.64
C GLY A 853 10.16 1.91 -26.30
N HIS A 854 9.53 1.61 -25.17
CA HIS A 854 10.10 1.87 -23.84
C HIS A 854 11.32 0.98 -23.57
N THR A 855 12.35 1.51 -22.96
CA THR A 855 13.53 0.76 -22.50
C THR A 855 13.19 -0.17 -21.32
N ASN A 856 14.02 -1.16 -21.02
CA ASN A 856 13.79 -2.04 -19.85
C ASN A 856 13.72 -1.27 -18.53
N PRO A 857 14.57 -0.25 -18.25
CA PRO A 857 14.42 0.58 -17.06
C PRO A 857 13.09 1.35 -17.02
N GLU A 858 12.64 1.91 -18.15
CA GLU A 858 11.34 2.62 -18.22
C GLU A 858 10.16 1.68 -18.00
N ILE A 859 10.20 0.46 -18.59
CA ILE A 859 9.19 -0.57 -18.35
C ILE A 859 9.21 -0.99 -16.88
N GLY A 860 10.40 -1.21 -16.32
CA GLY A 860 10.57 -1.55 -14.92
C GLY A 860 10.01 -0.49 -13.98
N ALA A 861 10.24 0.79 -14.27
CA ALA A 861 9.67 1.90 -13.51
C ALA A 861 8.14 1.94 -13.59
N GLN A 862 7.55 1.63 -14.76
CA GLN A 862 6.10 1.61 -14.93
C GLN A 862 5.41 0.40 -14.29
N LEU A 863 6.10 -0.75 -14.23
CA LEU A 863 5.56 -2.01 -13.72
C LEU A 863 6.04 -2.34 -12.30
N PHE A 864 6.82 -1.46 -11.69
CA PHE A 864 7.38 -1.62 -10.34
C PHE A 864 8.21 -2.89 -10.17
N ILE A 865 9.00 -3.24 -11.20
CA ILE A 865 9.94 -4.35 -11.23
C ILE A 865 11.32 -3.89 -11.71
N SER A 866 12.36 -4.68 -11.47
CA SER A 866 13.70 -4.34 -11.95
C SER A 866 13.79 -4.43 -13.48
N ALA A 867 14.74 -3.70 -14.09
CA ALA A 867 15.04 -3.82 -15.52
C ALA A 867 15.40 -5.27 -15.91
N ARG A 868 16.04 -6.02 -15.00
CA ARG A 868 16.39 -7.42 -15.18
C ARG A 868 15.17 -8.34 -15.14
N THR A 869 14.22 -8.08 -14.27
CA THR A 869 12.93 -8.80 -14.28
C THR A 869 12.17 -8.55 -15.58
N VAL A 870 12.24 -7.33 -16.14
CA VAL A 870 11.69 -7.02 -17.47
C VAL A 870 12.37 -7.87 -18.55
N GLU A 871 13.69 -7.97 -18.55
CA GLU A 871 14.46 -8.81 -19.47
C GLU A 871 14.06 -10.29 -19.37
N TYR A 872 13.93 -10.82 -18.16
CA TYR A 872 13.46 -12.17 -17.90
C TYR A 872 12.07 -12.43 -18.49
N HIS A 873 11.12 -11.50 -18.30
CA HIS A 873 9.79 -11.62 -18.90
C HIS A 873 9.85 -11.50 -20.42
N LEU A 874 10.66 -10.58 -20.98
CA LEU A 874 10.83 -10.46 -22.43
C LEU A 874 11.40 -11.73 -23.05
N THR A 875 12.34 -12.40 -22.41
CA THR A 875 12.89 -13.69 -22.88
C THR A 875 11.78 -14.75 -22.96
N LYS A 876 10.90 -14.81 -21.95
CA LYS A 876 9.74 -15.71 -21.97
C LYS A 876 8.73 -15.32 -23.05
N VAL A 877 8.47 -14.03 -23.22
CA VAL A 877 7.60 -13.51 -24.28
C VAL A 877 8.14 -13.88 -25.65
N TYR A 878 9.44 -13.70 -25.90
CA TYR A 878 10.08 -14.05 -27.15
C TYR A 878 9.95 -15.54 -27.46
N THR A 879 10.18 -16.39 -26.47
CA THR A 879 10.03 -17.85 -26.59
C THR A 879 8.58 -18.24 -26.90
N LYS A 880 7.61 -17.67 -26.17
CA LYS A 880 6.18 -17.97 -26.33
C LYS A 880 5.59 -17.48 -27.67
N LEU A 881 6.08 -16.32 -28.15
CA LEU A 881 5.61 -15.73 -29.43
C LEU A 881 6.44 -16.16 -30.64
N GLY A 882 7.53 -16.92 -30.43
CA GLY A 882 8.43 -17.36 -31.50
C GLY A 882 9.15 -16.20 -32.20
N VAL A 883 9.45 -15.09 -31.47
CA VAL A 883 10.15 -13.93 -32.00
C VAL A 883 11.54 -13.83 -31.40
N GLY A 884 12.53 -13.37 -32.17
CA GLY A 884 13.93 -13.32 -31.76
C GLY A 884 14.40 -11.92 -31.31
N SER A 885 13.58 -10.90 -31.46
CA SER A 885 13.97 -9.52 -31.16
C SER A 885 12.81 -8.59 -30.82
N ARG A 886 13.12 -7.48 -30.12
CA ARG A 886 12.17 -6.40 -29.82
C ARG A 886 11.54 -5.79 -31.09
N ARG A 887 12.28 -5.77 -32.20
CA ARG A 887 11.82 -5.28 -33.49
C ARG A 887 10.79 -6.24 -34.13
N GLU A 888 10.97 -7.53 -33.96
CA GLU A 888 10.02 -8.57 -34.36
C GLU A 888 8.79 -8.57 -33.43
N LEU A 889 8.98 -8.39 -32.14
CA LEU A 889 7.90 -8.24 -31.18
C LEU A 889 6.97 -7.10 -31.58
N LYS A 890 7.51 -5.91 -31.95
CA LYS A 890 6.72 -4.76 -32.40
C LYS A 890 5.84 -5.12 -33.63
N ARG A 891 6.36 -5.93 -34.56
CA ARG A 891 5.61 -6.37 -35.76
C ARG A 891 4.57 -7.45 -35.40
N SER A 892 4.89 -8.33 -34.45
CA SER A 892 3.98 -9.38 -33.99
C SER A 892 2.84 -8.85 -33.16
N VAL A 893 3.11 -7.91 -32.27
CA VAL A 893 2.13 -7.20 -31.44
C VAL A 893 1.11 -6.46 -32.32
N SER A 894 1.55 -5.86 -33.45
CA SER A 894 0.64 -5.22 -34.41
C SER A 894 -0.33 -6.20 -35.09
N ARG A 895 -0.06 -7.49 -35.07
CA ARG A 895 -0.89 -8.56 -35.68
C ARG A 895 -1.74 -9.32 -34.67
N LEU A 896 -1.48 -9.17 -33.36
CA LEU A 896 -2.20 -9.85 -32.29
C LEU A 896 -3.27 -8.92 -31.70
N PRO A 897 -4.57 -9.23 -31.81
CA PRO A 897 -5.67 -8.39 -31.31
C PRO A 897 -5.58 -8.13 -29.81
N LEU A 898 -4.91 -9.01 -29.05
CA LEU A 898 -4.73 -8.94 -27.60
C LEU A 898 -3.74 -7.85 -27.14
N LEU A 899 -2.95 -7.28 -28.04
CA LEU A 899 -1.88 -6.35 -27.71
C LEU A 899 -2.04 -4.96 -28.37
N ASN A 900 -3.07 -4.76 -29.19
CA ASN A 900 -3.28 -3.54 -29.98
C ASN A 900 -4.16 -2.46 -29.31
N ALA A 901 -4.51 -2.58 -28.04
CA ALA A 901 -5.27 -1.57 -27.34
C ALA A 901 -4.35 -0.39 -26.97
N SER A 902 -4.42 0.65 -27.78
CA SER A 902 -4.02 2.04 -27.50
C SER A 902 -2.52 2.36 -27.43
N ALA A 903 -1.92 2.69 -28.56
CA ALA A 903 -0.93 3.77 -28.56
C ALA A 903 -1.70 5.11 -28.68
N PRO A 904 -1.43 6.12 -27.86
CA PRO A 904 -1.92 7.48 -28.10
C PRO A 904 -1.26 8.01 -29.38
N ARG A 905 -2.07 8.57 -30.28
CA ARG A 905 -1.59 9.52 -31.31
C ARG A 905 -1.55 10.89 -30.71
#